data_77f5956e19555ed005ecac3b2b1f8422
#
_entry.id   77f5956e19555ed005ecac3b2b1f8422
#
_cell.length_a   1.000
_cell.length_b   1.000
_cell.length_c   1.000
_cell.angle_alpha   90.00
_cell.angle_beta   90.00
_cell.angle_gamma   90.00
#
_symmetry.space_group_name_H-M   'P 1'
#
loop_
_entity.id
_entity.type
_entity.pdbx_description
1 polymer ?
#
loop_
_entity_poly.entity_id
_entity_poly.type
_entity_poly.pdbx_seq_one_letter_code
_entity_poly.pdbx_strand_id
1 'polypeptide(L)'
;MKLPKWAVHRPIAATMLLAFFILLGCIGWQHMSIDLFPKIQQPYLIVSTHMENLGPSEIENQQKNMVFSGSLVTYGRAVMLVTGTGMNTELGHIAELMNQTQQRKTPLQKSLDDFSGKLAAAILAICALVFCLSLFRSGMGLLDSLLFAVALAVAAIPEALSSIVTIVLAMGTQKMARQNAIIKELKAVESLGSVQVICSDKTGTLTQNKMTVQKIWADGKLVEAKEADMSDPAQELLLKIGLLASDATVDVASGASVGDPTEIALVNWGGMHQTDANSVRSQFPRLGELAFDSDRKLMSTLHRVNGKPMLLTKGAMDVLLARSGKLLTAKGVVPLTDEMRTAIARANEEFSENGLRVLAFACREMDAERELTLEDENGFTFVGLVSMIDPPREESKQAVADAKRGGIRTVMITGDHKVTATAIAKQIGIFEEGDMALEGVELDAMTDDELDEKLTRISVYARVSPEHKIRIVSAWQRKGCIAAMTGDGVNDAPALKKADVGVAMGITGTEVSKDAAAMILADDNFATIVKAVVNGRGVYTNIKNAIQFLLSGNMAGILAVLYASLMALPVPFQPVHLLFINLLTDSLPAIALGMEPARKGLLDQKPRDPKASILDKPLMFKILWQGALIAIASMTAFYLGLSAGGAAMASTMAFATLTLARLFHGFNCRGTESIFKLGLGSNKYSLMAFAGGVVLLAAVLTIPVLASLFSVTALSGVQYLQILGLAFAPTLLIQLGRVIRGK
;
A
#
# COMPACT_ATOMS: atom_id res chain seq x y z
N MET A 1 22.68 -25.93 43.29
CA MET A 1 21.46 -26.55 43.87
C MET A 1 20.62 -25.52 44.67
N LYS A 2 20.22 -24.39 44.11
CA LYS A 2 19.39 -23.36 44.80
C LYS A 2 17.90 -23.35 44.36
N LEU A 3 17.60 -23.78 43.12
CA LEU A 3 16.24 -23.81 42.59
C LEU A 3 15.26 -24.78 43.27
N PRO A 4 15.62 -26.07 43.56
CA PRO A 4 14.70 -26.98 44.21
C PRO A 4 14.32 -26.54 45.63
N LYS A 5 15.26 -26.00 46.41
CA LYS A 5 14.98 -25.46 47.75
C LYS A 5 14.05 -24.24 47.69
N TRP A 6 14.21 -23.37 46.70
CA TRP A 6 13.34 -22.21 46.47
C TRP A 6 11.90 -22.65 46.13
N ALA A 7 11.73 -23.64 45.25
CA ALA A 7 10.44 -24.18 44.86
C ALA A 7 9.65 -24.78 46.03
N VAL A 8 10.33 -25.51 46.93
CA VAL A 8 9.72 -26.10 48.13
C VAL A 8 9.29 -25.06 49.14
N HIS A 9 10.04 -23.96 49.27
CA HIS A 9 9.72 -22.89 50.22
C HIS A 9 8.69 -21.86 49.66
N ARG A 10 8.42 -21.88 48.36
CA ARG A 10 7.42 -20.99 47.70
C ARG A 10 6.62 -21.74 46.64
N PRO A 11 5.75 -22.68 47.07
CA PRO A 11 5.05 -23.59 46.14
C PRO A 11 4.13 -22.82 45.19
N ILE A 12 3.48 -21.74 45.63
CA ILE A 12 2.59 -20.92 44.79
C ILE A 12 3.38 -20.20 43.69
N ALA A 13 4.53 -19.62 44.00
CA ALA A 13 5.37 -18.96 43.01
C ALA A 13 5.96 -19.95 42.02
N ALA A 14 6.32 -21.16 42.45
CA ALA A 14 6.82 -22.23 41.60
C ALA A 14 5.74 -22.76 40.65
N THR A 15 4.50 -22.94 41.12
CA THR A 15 3.35 -23.36 40.30
C THR A 15 2.94 -22.28 39.30
N MET A 16 2.95 -21.02 39.68
CA MET A 16 2.69 -19.90 38.72
C MET A 16 3.75 -19.84 37.64
N LEU A 17 5.02 -20.00 38.00
CA LEU A 17 6.12 -20.02 37.01
C LEU A 17 5.99 -21.22 36.06
N LEU A 18 5.62 -22.39 36.56
CA LEU A 18 5.37 -23.57 35.76
C LEU A 18 4.17 -23.37 34.83
N ALA A 19 3.06 -22.84 35.35
CA ALA A 19 1.88 -22.52 34.56
C ALA A 19 2.19 -21.50 33.45
N PHE A 20 3.02 -20.50 33.74
CA PHE A 20 3.49 -19.52 32.74
C PHE A 20 4.29 -20.18 31.60
N PHE A 21 5.22 -21.10 31.94
CA PHE A 21 5.98 -21.81 30.90
C PHE A 21 5.12 -22.79 30.10
N ILE A 22 4.13 -23.45 30.74
CA ILE A 22 3.17 -24.30 30.02
C ILE A 22 2.33 -23.46 29.06
N LEU A 23 1.86 -22.27 29.48
CA LEU A 23 1.07 -21.39 28.67
C LEU A 23 1.88 -20.83 27.48
N LEU A 24 3.15 -20.46 27.70
CA LEU A 24 4.09 -20.09 26.63
C LEU A 24 4.35 -21.28 25.68
N GLY A 25 4.47 -22.50 26.20
CA GLY A 25 4.62 -23.72 25.41
C GLY A 25 3.40 -23.98 24.52
N CYS A 26 2.18 -23.81 25.05
CA CYS A 26 0.94 -23.96 24.30
C CYS A 26 0.79 -22.91 23.22
N ILE A 27 1.16 -21.65 23.51
CA ILE A 27 1.18 -20.56 22.52
C ILE A 27 2.23 -20.85 21.44
N GLY A 28 3.44 -21.28 21.83
CA GLY A 28 4.49 -21.66 20.89
C GLY A 28 4.08 -22.83 19.98
N TRP A 29 3.38 -23.82 20.52
CA TRP A 29 2.85 -24.95 19.75
C TRP A 29 1.84 -24.50 18.69
N GLN A 30 0.93 -23.58 19.02
CA GLN A 30 -0.06 -23.06 18.05
C GLN A 30 0.56 -22.20 16.94
N HIS A 31 1.75 -21.65 17.16
CA HIS A 31 2.47 -20.81 16.20
C HIS A 31 3.65 -21.50 15.50
N MET A 32 3.92 -22.78 15.81
CA MET A 32 4.92 -23.56 15.06
C MET A 32 4.31 -24.00 13.72
N SER A 33 4.79 -23.42 12.64
CA SER A 33 4.57 -23.96 11.30
C SER A 33 5.37 -25.27 11.19
N ILE A 34 4.67 -26.37 10.92
CA ILE A 34 5.32 -27.65 10.59
C ILE A 34 5.68 -27.61 9.12
N ASP A 35 6.90 -27.20 8.79
CA ASP A 35 7.47 -27.45 7.47
C ASP A 35 7.85 -28.93 7.39
N LEU A 36 7.14 -29.70 6.57
CA LEU A 36 7.37 -31.14 6.36
C LEU A 36 8.71 -31.46 5.70
N PHE A 37 9.38 -30.45 5.12
CA PHE A 37 10.70 -30.60 4.52
C PHE A 37 11.57 -29.40 4.90
N PRO A 38 12.86 -29.64 5.27
CA PRO A 38 13.81 -28.56 5.42
C PRO A 38 13.92 -27.81 4.07
N LYS A 39 13.94 -26.47 4.10
CA LYS A 39 14.21 -25.64 2.91
C LYS A 39 15.61 -25.97 2.42
N ILE A 40 15.71 -26.96 1.53
CA ILE A 40 16.92 -27.25 0.79
C ILE A 40 17.02 -26.17 -0.28
N GLN A 41 17.81 -25.14 -0.03
CA GLN A 41 18.25 -24.25 -1.07
C GLN A 41 19.17 -25.06 -1.98
N GLN A 42 18.65 -25.53 -3.11
CA GLN A 42 19.49 -26.09 -4.16
C GLN A 42 20.09 -24.89 -4.94
N PRO A 43 21.42 -24.69 -4.90
CA PRO A 43 22.06 -23.52 -5.53
C PRO A 43 22.30 -23.72 -7.03
N TYR A 44 21.55 -24.55 -7.73
CA TYR A 44 21.78 -24.82 -9.14
C TYR A 44 20.57 -24.47 -9.98
N LEU A 45 20.64 -23.34 -10.66
CA LEU A 45 19.80 -23.05 -11.83
C LEU A 45 20.64 -23.36 -13.08
N ILE A 46 20.44 -24.48 -13.73
CA ILE A 46 21.06 -24.78 -15.02
C ILE A 46 20.11 -24.26 -16.09
N VAL A 47 20.38 -23.07 -16.63
CA VAL A 47 19.73 -22.56 -17.83
C VAL A 47 20.66 -22.86 -18.99
N SER A 48 20.32 -23.81 -19.84
CA SER A 48 21.08 -24.15 -21.05
C SER A 48 20.41 -23.46 -22.25
N THR A 49 21.09 -22.46 -22.83
CA THR A 49 20.61 -21.71 -23.98
C THR A 49 21.63 -21.78 -25.12
N HIS A 50 21.21 -22.03 -26.35
CA HIS A 50 22.09 -22.16 -27.53
C HIS A 50 21.73 -21.07 -28.55
N MET A 51 22.68 -20.20 -28.89
CA MET A 51 22.55 -19.16 -29.92
C MET A 51 23.58 -19.44 -31.05
N GLU A 52 23.12 -19.56 -32.28
CA GLU A 52 24.02 -19.69 -33.41
C GLU A 52 24.18 -18.32 -34.10
N ASN A 53 25.46 -17.99 -34.44
CA ASN A 53 25.90 -16.82 -35.22
C ASN A 53 25.81 -15.44 -34.53
N LEU A 54 26.80 -15.13 -33.68
CA LEU A 54 27.14 -13.76 -33.30
C LEU A 54 28.57 -13.44 -33.72
N GLY A 55 28.79 -12.35 -34.44
CA GLY A 55 30.10 -11.91 -34.92
C GLY A 55 30.89 -11.11 -33.88
N PRO A 56 32.25 -11.02 -34.00
CA PRO A 56 33.10 -10.32 -33.03
C PRO A 56 32.84 -8.82 -32.86
N SER A 57 32.19 -8.16 -33.83
CA SER A 57 31.84 -6.73 -33.79
C SER A 57 30.64 -6.39 -32.90
N GLU A 58 29.88 -7.40 -32.43
CA GLU A 58 28.75 -7.21 -31.52
C GLU A 58 29.14 -7.20 -30.04
N ILE A 59 30.40 -7.51 -29.76
CA ILE A 59 30.97 -7.56 -28.39
C ILE A 59 31.14 -6.15 -27.79
N GLU A 60 31.16 -5.10 -28.60
CA GLU A 60 31.33 -3.71 -28.15
C GLU A 60 30.08 -3.08 -27.52
N ASN A 61 28.89 -3.63 -27.70
CA ASN A 61 27.67 -3.17 -27.04
C ASN A 61 27.41 -3.99 -25.78
N GLN A 62 28.00 -3.60 -24.68
CA GLN A 62 28.06 -4.35 -23.41
C GLN A 62 26.74 -4.86 -22.82
N GLN A 63 25.59 -4.45 -23.32
CA GLN A 63 24.29 -4.91 -22.80
C GLN A 63 23.52 -5.87 -23.73
N LYS A 64 23.86 -5.93 -25.02
CA LYS A 64 23.11 -6.75 -26.00
C LYS A 64 23.55 -8.21 -26.05
N ASN A 65 24.73 -8.53 -25.56
CA ASN A 65 25.29 -9.88 -25.55
C ASN A 65 25.33 -10.52 -24.16
N MET A 66 24.61 -9.97 -23.18
CA MET A 66 24.55 -10.47 -21.81
C MET A 66 23.16 -11.02 -21.47
N VAL A 67 23.14 -12.03 -20.65
CA VAL A 67 21.90 -12.61 -20.06
C VAL A 67 21.97 -12.41 -18.56
N PHE A 68 20.91 -11.87 -17.99
CA PHE A 68 20.84 -11.52 -16.57
C PHE A 68 19.99 -12.52 -15.79
N SER A 69 20.48 -12.98 -14.65
CA SER A 69 19.71 -13.82 -13.72
C SER A 69 18.45 -13.08 -13.26
N GLY A 70 17.31 -13.76 -13.26
CA GLY A 70 16.01 -13.17 -12.93
C GLY A 70 15.21 -12.69 -14.14
N SER A 71 15.79 -12.70 -15.36
CA SER A 71 15.08 -12.41 -16.60
C SER A 71 14.36 -13.67 -17.14
N LEU A 72 13.22 -13.45 -17.79
CA LEU A 72 12.45 -14.51 -18.44
C LEU A 72 12.88 -14.66 -19.90
N VAL A 73 13.19 -15.88 -20.30
CA VAL A 73 13.42 -16.21 -21.72
C VAL A 73 12.05 -16.37 -22.40
N THR A 74 11.73 -15.47 -23.32
CA THR A 74 10.44 -15.47 -24.02
C THR A 74 10.47 -16.31 -25.30
N TYR A 75 11.64 -16.47 -25.92
CA TYR A 75 11.82 -17.22 -27.17
C TYR A 75 13.29 -17.61 -27.36
N GLY A 76 13.52 -18.73 -28.06
CA GLY A 76 14.84 -19.17 -28.48
C GLY A 76 15.62 -19.98 -27.44
N ARG A 77 16.87 -20.33 -27.82
CA ARG A 77 17.85 -21.02 -26.96
C ARG A 77 19.24 -20.43 -27.22
N ALA A 78 20.05 -20.33 -26.19
CA ALA A 78 21.41 -19.81 -26.31
C ALA A 78 22.39 -20.63 -25.45
N VAL A 79 23.68 -20.58 -25.78
CA VAL A 79 24.77 -21.03 -24.89
C VAL A 79 25.39 -19.78 -24.26
N MET A 80 25.51 -19.78 -22.95
CA MET A 80 26.08 -18.63 -22.23
C MET A 80 27.34 -19.03 -21.45
N LEU A 81 28.28 -18.08 -21.35
CA LEU A 81 29.39 -18.14 -20.44
C LEU A 81 29.05 -17.38 -19.17
N VAL A 82 29.14 -18.04 -18.01
CA VAL A 82 28.91 -17.38 -16.74
C VAL A 82 30.10 -16.48 -16.43
N THR A 83 29.88 -15.17 -16.41
CA THR A 83 30.90 -14.13 -16.16
C THR A 83 30.91 -13.62 -14.74
N GLY A 84 29.79 -13.76 -14.00
CA GLY A 84 29.66 -13.36 -12.60
C GLY A 84 28.75 -14.31 -11.83
N THR A 85 29.02 -14.48 -10.54
CA THR A 85 28.18 -15.31 -9.64
C THR A 85 27.94 -14.60 -8.31
N GLY A 86 26.85 -14.94 -7.62
CA GLY A 86 26.53 -14.39 -6.31
C GLY A 86 26.39 -12.86 -6.35
N MET A 87 27.11 -12.17 -5.46
CA MET A 87 27.06 -10.70 -5.34
C MET A 87 27.67 -9.94 -6.53
N ASN A 88 28.43 -10.62 -7.41
CA ASN A 88 29.00 -10.03 -8.61
C ASN A 88 28.06 -10.10 -9.84
N THR A 89 26.83 -10.56 -9.67
CA THR A 89 25.78 -10.50 -10.68
C THR A 89 24.97 -9.22 -10.53
N GLU A 90 24.21 -8.82 -11.57
CA GLU A 90 23.25 -7.71 -11.46
C GLU A 90 22.23 -7.94 -10.35
N LEU A 91 21.74 -9.17 -10.20
CA LEU A 91 20.85 -9.54 -9.10
C LEU A 91 21.55 -9.40 -7.73
N GLY A 92 22.85 -9.72 -7.65
CA GLY A 92 23.68 -9.49 -6.45
C GLY A 92 23.83 -8.01 -6.14
N HIS A 93 24.07 -7.17 -7.15
CA HIS A 93 24.12 -5.72 -6.98
C HIS A 93 22.80 -5.14 -6.48
N ILE A 94 21.67 -5.59 -7.02
CA ILE A 94 20.33 -5.25 -6.54
C ILE A 94 20.17 -5.66 -5.07
N ALA A 95 20.60 -6.86 -4.69
CA ALA A 95 20.55 -7.33 -3.32
C ALA A 95 21.42 -6.48 -2.37
N GLU A 96 22.57 -6.00 -2.83
CA GLU A 96 23.43 -5.08 -2.08
C GLU A 96 22.74 -3.73 -1.85
N LEU A 97 22.15 -3.13 -2.89
CA LEU A 97 21.35 -1.91 -2.77
C LEU A 97 20.20 -2.07 -1.78
N MET A 98 19.53 -3.23 -1.78
CA MET A 98 18.50 -3.55 -0.82
C MET A 98 19.04 -3.64 0.62
N ASN A 99 20.23 -4.23 0.82
CA ASN A 99 20.83 -4.39 2.14
C ASN A 99 21.36 -3.07 2.72
N GLN A 100 21.83 -2.15 1.88
CA GLN A 100 22.26 -0.81 2.29
C GLN A 100 21.10 0.11 2.68
N THR A 101 19.85 -0.28 2.34
CA THR A 101 18.66 0.52 2.61
C THR A 101 18.24 0.40 4.08
N GLN A 102 18.45 1.47 4.87
CA GLN A 102 17.98 1.55 6.25
C GLN A 102 16.48 1.84 6.32
N GLN A 103 15.77 1.07 7.12
CA GLN A 103 14.36 1.31 7.41
C GLN A 103 14.20 2.49 8.36
N ARG A 104 13.30 3.43 8.02
CA ARG A 104 12.96 4.58 8.86
C ARG A 104 11.86 4.22 9.86
N LYS A 105 11.90 4.85 11.04
CA LYS A 105 10.75 4.82 11.96
C LYS A 105 9.58 5.57 11.34
N THR A 106 8.36 5.04 11.52
CA THR A 106 7.14 5.73 11.06
C THR A 106 6.87 7.01 11.85
N PRO A 107 6.11 7.95 11.28
CA PRO A 107 5.69 9.17 12.00
C PRO A 107 4.99 8.87 13.33
N LEU A 108 4.15 7.83 13.38
CA LEU A 108 3.47 7.41 14.61
C LEU A 108 4.46 6.87 15.65
N GLN A 109 5.40 6.00 15.24
CA GLN A 109 6.42 5.49 16.15
C GLN A 109 7.24 6.60 16.79
N LYS A 110 7.71 7.57 15.98
CA LYS A 110 8.43 8.75 16.49
C LYS A 110 7.58 9.56 17.46
N SER A 111 6.30 9.80 17.10
CA SER A 111 5.38 10.56 17.95
C SER A 111 5.05 9.84 19.25
N LEU A 112 4.94 8.51 19.24
CA LEU A 112 4.68 7.71 20.46
C LEU A 112 5.91 7.66 21.36
N ASP A 113 7.12 7.53 20.80
CA ASP A 113 8.38 7.56 21.56
C ASP A 113 8.53 8.91 22.28
N ASP A 114 8.34 10.03 21.58
CA ASP A 114 8.42 11.39 22.12
C ASP A 114 7.33 11.66 23.18
N PHE A 115 6.11 11.18 22.91
CA PHE A 115 5.01 11.27 23.86
C PHE A 115 5.30 10.48 25.13
N SER A 116 5.77 9.23 25.03
CA SER A 116 6.07 8.39 26.18
C SER A 116 7.10 9.03 27.10
N GLY A 117 8.14 9.65 26.55
CA GLY A 117 9.13 10.39 27.31
C GLY A 117 8.54 11.59 28.06
N LYS A 118 7.74 12.40 27.37
CA LYS A 118 7.07 13.58 27.99
C LYS A 118 6.05 13.17 29.04
N LEU A 119 5.29 12.12 28.81
CA LEU A 119 4.32 11.57 29.73
C LEU A 119 5.00 11.06 31.01
N ALA A 120 6.09 10.30 30.87
CA ALA A 120 6.86 9.80 32.01
C ALA A 120 7.38 10.96 32.90
N ALA A 121 7.95 11.99 32.28
CA ALA A 121 8.42 13.17 33.02
C ALA A 121 7.27 13.89 33.76
N ALA A 122 6.10 14.06 33.11
CA ALA A 122 4.93 14.67 33.72
C ALA A 122 4.39 13.83 34.90
N ILE A 123 4.31 12.51 34.74
CA ILE A 123 3.87 11.60 35.80
C ILE A 123 4.82 11.66 37.00
N LEU A 124 6.15 11.61 36.76
CA LEU A 124 7.13 11.72 37.84
C LEU A 124 6.99 13.05 38.62
N ALA A 125 6.77 14.16 37.91
CA ALA A 125 6.55 15.46 38.56
C ALA A 125 5.27 15.46 39.40
N ILE A 126 4.15 14.90 38.89
CA ILE A 126 2.88 14.78 39.63
C ILE A 126 3.05 13.87 40.85
N CYS A 127 3.76 12.74 40.70
CA CYS A 127 3.99 11.82 41.81
C CYS A 127 4.86 12.43 42.91
N ALA A 128 5.90 13.20 42.56
CA ALA A 128 6.70 13.93 43.48
C ALA A 128 5.85 15.01 44.25
N LEU A 129 4.98 15.72 43.52
CA LEU A 129 4.06 16.67 44.14
C LEU A 129 3.09 16.00 45.12
N VAL A 130 2.46 14.91 44.71
CA VAL A 130 1.51 14.15 45.55
C VAL A 130 2.23 13.52 46.75
N PHE A 131 3.43 12.99 46.59
CA PHE A 131 4.27 12.51 47.69
C PHE A 131 4.52 13.61 48.72
N CYS A 132 4.96 14.79 48.30
CA CYS A 132 5.19 15.91 49.19
C CYS A 132 3.88 16.36 49.91
N LEU A 133 2.77 16.45 49.16
CA LEU A 133 1.48 16.83 49.75
C LEU A 133 0.99 15.79 50.75
N SER A 134 1.13 14.51 50.48
CA SER A 134 0.72 13.43 51.40
C SER A 134 1.57 13.43 52.65
N LEU A 135 2.87 13.68 52.56
CA LEU A 135 3.78 13.71 53.66
C LEU A 135 3.57 14.94 54.57
N PHE A 136 3.49 16.14 53.97
CA PHE A 136 3.49 17.39 54.73
C PHE A 136 2.09 17.87 55.14
N ARG A 137 1.04 17.52 54.36
CA ARG A 137 -0.32 18.04 54.57
C ARG A 137 -1.27 17.00 55.17
N SER A 138 -1.22 15.75 54.65
CA SER A 138 -2.10 14.68 55.14
C SER A 138 -1.57 13.91 56.33
N GLY A 139 -0.35 14.21 56.78
CA GLY A 139 0.27 13.55 57.96
C GLY A 139 0.49 12.05 57.79
N MET A 140 0.51 11.54 56.53
CA MET A 140 0.77 10.13 56.24
C MET A 140 2.24 9.79 56.54
N GLY A 141 2.50 8.55 56.98
CA GLY A 141 3.87 8.09 57.14
C GLY A 141 4.67 8.13 55.85
N LEU A 142 6.01 8.19 55.96
CA LEU A 142 6.89 8.29 54.79
C LEU A 142 6.67 7.12 53.82
N LEU A 143 6.55 5.89 54.32
CA LEU A 143 6.35 4.68 53.53
C LEU A 143 4.99 4.69 52.85
N ASP A 144 3.94 5.06 53.57
CA ASP A 144 2.57 5.12 53.00
C ASP A 144 2.45 6.19 51.92
N SER A 145 3.07 7.37 52.13
CA SER A 145 3.13 8.43 51.14
C SER A 145 3.88 8.01 49.88
N LEU A 146 4.99 7.27 50.03
CA LEU A 146 5.75 6.71 48.89
C LEU A 146 4.95 5.65 48.13
N LEU A 147 4.34 4.71 48.85
CA LEU A 147 3.51 3.65 48.24
C LEU A 147 2.31 4.25 47.50
N PHE A 148 1.71 5.29 48.07
CA PHE A 148 0.60 6.00 47.39
C PHE A 148 1.05 6.72 46.12
N ALA A 149 2.18 7.42 46.13
CA ALA A 149 2.74 8.09 44.98
C ALA A 149 3.14 7.10 43.91
N VAL A 150 3.73 5.96 44.25
CA VAL A 150 4.08 4.88 43.33
C VAL A 150 2.81 4.24 42.72
N ALA A 151 1.77 4.00 43.52
CA ALA A 151 0.49 3.50 43.04
C ALA A 151 -0.16 4.44 42.04
N LEU A 152 -0.09 5.75 42.29
CA LEU A 152 -0.56 6.78 41.37
C LEU A 152 0.26 6.78 40.07
N ALA A 153 1.59 6.62 40.14
CA ALA A 153 2.45 6.52 38.96
C ALA A 153 2.04 5.37 38.07
N VAL A 154 1.87 4.18 38.63
CA VAL A 154 1.42 2.97 37.91
C VAL A 154 0.04 3.19 37.27
N ALA A 155 -0.89 3.78 38.01
CA ALA A 155 -2.24 4.06 37.55
C ALA A 155 -2.31 5.15 36.45
N ALA A 156 -1.35 6.06 36.43
CA ALA A 156 -1.31 7.15 35.46
C ALA A 156 -0.74 6.71 34.09
N ILE A 157 0.03 5.63 34.04
CA ILE A 157 0.61 5.08 32.81
C ILE A 157 -0.47 4.28 32.06
N PRO A 158 -0.77 4.63 30.80
CA PRO A 158 -1.70 3.84 29.99
C PRO A 158 -1.02 2.58 29.44
N GLU A 159 -0.88 1.54 30.28
CA GLU A 159 -0.15 0.31 29.93
C GLU A 159 -0.69 -0.38 28.68
N ALA A 160 -2.01 -0.34 28.47
CA ALA A 160 -2.68 -0.92 27.31
C ALA A 160 -2.42 -0.19 25.98
N LEU A 161 -1.85 1.02 25.99
CA LEU A 161 -1.75 1.88 24.80
C LEU A 161 -1.00 1.21 23.65
N SER A 162 0.19 0.67 23.90
CA SER A 162 1.02 0.02 22.86
C SER A 162 0.34 -1.22 22.30
N SER A 163 -0.28 -2.03 23.17
CA SER A 163 -1.02 -3.22 22.74
C SER A 163 -2.24 -2.85 21.91
N ILE A 164 -2.99 -1.84 22.31
CA ILE A 164 -4.17 -1.35 21.58
C ILE A 164 -3.77 -0.83 20.21
N VAL A 165 -2.70 -0.03 20.09
CA VAL A 165 -2.20 0.45 18.78
C VAL A 165 -1.87 -0.72 17.88
N THR A 166 -1.17 -1.74 18.40
CA THR A 166 -0.82 -2.93 17.61
C THR A 166 -2.07 -3.71 17.17
N ILE A 167 -3.05 -3.88 18.04
CA ILE A 167 -4.32 -4.56 17.71
C ILE A 167 -5.08 -3.77 16.64
N VAL A 168 -5.16 -2.44 16.77
CA VAL A 168 -5.86 -1.59 15.79
C VAL A 168 -5.18 -1.63 14.42
N LEU A 169 -3.84 -1.62 14.39
CA LEU A 169 -3.08 -1.81 13.15
C LEU A 169 -3.34 -3.19 12.53
N ALA A 170 -3.32 -4.26 13.34
CA ALA A 170 -3.60 -5.63 12.88
C ALA A 170 -5.03 -5.77 12.33
N MET A 171 -6.01 -5.12 12.94
CA MET A 171 -7.38 -5.09 12.40
C MET A 171 -7.48 -4.28 11.11
N GLY A 172 -6.70 -3.21 11.01
CA GLY A 172 -6.54 -2.44 9.78
C GLY A 172 -6.01 -3.31 8.64
N THR A 173 -5.00 -4.15 8.89
CA THR A 173 -4.45 -5.08 7.88
C THR A 173 -5.51 -6.07 7.40
N GLN A 174 -6.29 -6.66 8.32
CA GLN A 174 -7.34 -7.59 7.96
C GLN A 174 -8.42 -6.93 7.05
N LYS A 175 -8.77 -5.68 7.33
CA LYS A 175 -9.71 -4.91 6.51
C LYS A 175 -9.14 -4.62 5.12
N MET A 176 -7.86 -4.25 5.03
CA MET A 176 -7.17 -3.97 3.77
C MET A 176 -7.03 -5.25 2.93
N ALA A 177 -6.71 -6.40 3.55
CA ALA A 177 -6.62 -7.68 2.87
C ALA A 177 -7.95 -8.09 2.21
N ARG A 178 -9.09 -7.81 2.84
CA ARG A 178 -10.43 -8.04 2.24
C ARG A 178 -10.71 -7.13 1.02
N GLN A 179 -9.87 -6.14 0.79
CA GLN A 179 -9.94 -5.20 -0.33
C GLN A 179 -8.73 -5.35 -1.26
N ASN A 180 -8.15 -6.53 -1.34
CA ASN A 180 -7.02 -6.91 -2.18
C ASN A 180 -5.68 -6.23 -1.84
N ALA A 181 -5.57 -5.56 -0.69
CA ALA A 181 -4.31 -4.98 -0.21
C ALA A 181 -3.73 -5.83 0.92
N ILE A 182 -2.76 -6.69 0.62
CA ILE A 182 -2.11 -7.58 1.59
C ILE A 182 -0.94 -6.84 2.22
N ILE A 183 -1.03 -6.56 3.51
CA ILE A 183 0.01 -5.86 4.27
C ILE A 183 0.98 -6.87 4.88
N LYS A 184 2.25 -6.77 4.55
CA LYS A 184 3.34 -7.60 5.13
C LYS A 184 3.90 -7.00 6.41
N GLU A 185 3.94 -5.67 6.50
CA GLU A 185 4.49 -4.95 7.65
C GLU A 185 3.44 -4.03 8.28
N LEU A 186 3.11 -4.24 9.55
CA LEU A 186 2.08 -3.47 10.27
C LEU A 186 2.30 -1.94 10.20
N LYS A 187 3.57 -1.51 10.17
CA LYS A 187 3.92 -0.08 10.05
C LYS A 187 3.43 0.55 8.73
N ALA A 188 3.26 -0.24 7.67
CA ALA A 188 2.78 0.26 6.38
C ALA A 188 1.34 0.78 6.47
N VAL A 189 0.50 0.22 7.35
CA VAL A 189 -0.89 0.69 7.56
C VAL A 189 -0.92 2.15 7.99
N GLU A 190 -0.03 2.52 8.89
CA GLU A 190 0.07 3.91 9.38
C GLU A 190 0.67 4.83 8.32
N SER A 191 1.76 4.39 7.67
CA SER A 191 2.43 5.16 6.62
C SER A 191 1.49 5.44 5.45
N LEU A 192 0.66 4.45 5.04
CA LEU A 192 -0.38 4.61 4.01
C LEU A 192 -1.32 5.78 4.31
N GLY A 193 -1.77 5.92 5.57
CA GLY A 193 -2.63 7.03 5.96
C GLY A 193 -1.97 8.41 5.86
N SER A 194 -0.66 8.46 5.78
CA SER A 194 0.17 9.68 5.72
C SER A 194 0.81 9.91 4.34
N VAL A 195 0.59 9.02 3.36
CA VAL A 195 1.14 9.13 2.01
C VAL A 195 0.76 10.45 1.36
N GLN A 196 1.77 11.15 0.83
CA GLN A 196 1.65 12.42 0.13
C GLN A 196 2.02 12.29 -1.35
N VAL A 197 2.84 11.28 -1.68
CA VAL A 197 3.28 11.00 -3.06
C VAL A 197 3.22 9.52 -3.33
N ILE A 198 2.68 9.15 -4.49
CA ILE A 198 2.74 7.78 -5.02
C ILE A 198 3.61 7.83 -6.27
N CYS A 199 4.79 7.24 -6.20
CA CYS A 199 5.67 6.97 -7.33
C CYS A 199 5.21 5.65 -7.94
N SER A 200 4.56 5.71 -9.10
CA SER A 200 3.98 4.52 -9.72
C SER A 200 4.77 4.09 -10.95
N ASP A 201 5.16 2.82 -10.99
CA ASP A 201 5.55 2.23 -12.26
C ASP A 201 4.35 2.26 -13.23
N LYS A 202 4.63 2.41 -14.53
CA LYS A 202 3.61 2.45 -15.57
C LYS A 202 3.05 1.06 -15.83
N THR A 203 3.95 0.13 -16.18
CA THR A 203 3.61 -1.19 -16.73
C THR A 203 2.99 -2.09 -15.65
N GLY A 204 1.90 -2.76 -15.99
CA GLY A 204 1.23 -3.68 -15.07
C GLY A 204 0.48 -3.02 -13.90
N THR A 205 0.80 -1.78 -13.54
CA THR A 205 0.18 -1.02 -12.44
C THR A 205 -0.88 -0.04 -12.95
N LEU A 206 -0.45 0.95 -13.75
CA LEU A 206 -1.32 1.97 -14.34
C LEU A 206 -1.93 1.47 -15.66
N THR A 207 -1.24 0.57 -16.35
CA THR A 207 -1.64 -0.04 -17.61
C THR A 207 -1.95 -1.52 -17.44
N GLN A 208 -2.55 -2.13 -18.46
CA GLN A 208 -3.02 -3.52 -18.42
C GLN A 208 -1.90 -4.55 -18.56
N ASN A 209 -0.67 -4.13 -18.89
CA ASN A 209 0.46 -4.99 -19.28
C ASN A 209 0.10 -5.90 -20.48
N LYS A 210 -0.67 -5.37 -21.40
CA LYS A 210 -1.16 -6.08 -22.57
C LYS A 210 -1.13 -5.17 -23.79
N MET A 211 -0.16 -5.37 -24.68
CA MET A 211 -0.14 -4.64 -25.94
C MET A 211 -1.45 -4.88 -26.70
N THR A 212 -2.04 -3.82 -27.22
CA THR A 212 -3.33 -3.86 -27.92
C THR A 212 -3.28 -2.96 -29.15
N VAL A 213 -3.71 -3.48 -30.29
CA VAL A 213 -3.83 -2.69 -31.53
C VAL A 213 -4.95 -1.66 -31.33
N GLN A 214 -4.64 -0.39 -31.60
CA GLN A 214 -5.57 0.73 -31.42
C GLN A 214 -6.10 1.24 -32.74
N LYS A 215 -5.20 1.60 -33.65
CA LYS A 215 -5.53 2.18 -34.96
C LYS A 215 -4.70 1.53 -36.05
N ILE A 216 -5.25 1.54 -37.25
CA ILE A 216 -4.56 1.12 -38.47
C ILE A 216 -4.60 2.25 -39.48
N TRP A 217 -3.59 2.27 -40.36
CA TRP A 217 -3.60 3.10 -41.56
C TRP A 217 -3.46 2.15 -42.78
N ALA A 218 -4.46 2.16 -43.66
CA ALA A 218 -4.45 1.39 -44.90
C ALA A 218 -5.26 2.15 -45.96
N ASP A 219 -4.89 2.05 -47.23
CA ASP A 219 -5.56 2.70 -48.35
C ASP A 219 -5.78 4.22 -48.15
N GLY A 220 -4.81 4.94 -47.52
CA GLY A 220 -4.92 6.35 -47.25
C GLY A 220 -5.89 6.75 -46.12
N LYS A 221 -6.46 5.77 -45.40
CA LYS A 221 -7.44 5.99 -44.34
C LYS A 221 -6.86 5.56 -42.97
N LEU A 222 -7.15 6.36 -41.97
CA LEU A 222 -6.88 6.05 -40.58
C LEU A 222 -8.19 5.52 -39.96
N VAL A 223 -8.15 4.31 -39.39
CA VAL A 223 -9.32 3.58 -38.88
C VAL A 223 -9.01 3.02 -37.49
N GLU A 224 -9.98 3.05 -36.58
CA GLU A 224 -9.87 2.35 -35.30
C GLU A 224 -9.79 0.83 -35.54
N ALA A 225 -8.90 0.15 -34.82
CA ALA A 225 -8.64 -1.28 -35.06
C ALA A 225 -9.88 -2.17 -34.97
N LYS A 226 -10.83 -1.82 -34.09
CA LYS A 226 -12.12 -2.52 -33.92
C LYS A 226 -13.11 -2.28 -35.06
N GLU A 227 -12.94 -1.19 -35.81
CA GLU A 227 -13.81 -0.74 -36.92
C GLU A 227 -13.21 -1.09 -38.29
N ALA A 228 -12.08 -1.82 -38.30
CA ALA A 228 -11.45 -2.24 -39.54
C ALA A 228 -12.39 -3.11 -40.37
N ASP A 229 -12.49 -2.79 -41.67
CA ASP A 229 -13.36 -3.50 -42.62
C ASP A 229 -12.59 -4.63 -43.32
N MET A 230 -12.88 -5.85 -42.94
CA MET A 230 -12.25 -7.04 -43.55
C MET A 230 -12.74 -7.33 -44.97
N SER A 231 -13.70 -6.57 -45.53
CA SER A 231 -14.07 -6.60 -46.93
C SER A 231 -13.15 -5.72 -47.80
N ASP A 232 -12.39 -4.80 -47.19
CA ASP A 232 -11.35 -3.99 -47.83
C ASP A 232 -10.08 -4.84 -48.02
N PRO A 233 -9.63 -5.09 -49.28
CA PRO A 233 -8.48 -5.96 -49.55
C PRO A 233 -7.18 -5.49 -48.87
N ALA A 234 -7.00 -4.20 -48.69
CA ALA A 234 -5.80 -3.66 -48.03
C ALA A 234 -5.82 -3.92 -46.50
N GLN A 235 -6.97 -3.76 -45.85
CA GLN A 235 -7.12 -4.03 -44.44
C GLN A 235 -7.10 -5.54 -44.14
N GLU A 236 -7.74 -6.35 -45.00
CA GLU A 236 -7.70 -7.82 -44.90
C GLU A 236 -6.27 -8.33 -44.99
N LEU A 237 -5.50 -7.87 -46.03
CA LEU A 237 -4.12 -8.28 -46.20
C LEU A 237 -3.23 -7.82 -45.08
N LEU A 238 -3.46 -6.60 -44.57
CA LEU A 238 -2.76 -6.06 -43.37
C LEU A 238 -2.90 -6.99 -42.17
N LEU A 239 -4.13 -7.44 -41.89
CA LEU A 239 -4.40 -8.40 -40.81
C LEU A 239 -3.72 -9.74 -41.09
N LYS A 240 -3.84 -10.29 -42.32
CA LYS A 240 -3.21 -11.55 -42.69
C LYS A 240 -1.69 -11.54 -42.54
N ILE A 241 -1.01 -10.46 -42.95
CA ILE A 241 0.43 -10.32 -42.74
C ILE A 241 0.74 -10.31 -41.25
N GLY A 242 -0.05 -9.57 -40.43
CA GLY A 242 0.09 -9.55 -38.99
C GLY A 242 0.03 -10.94 -38.34
N LEU A 243 -0.83 -11.82 -38.85
CA LEU A 243 -0.98 -13.20 -38.33
C LEU A 243 0.09 -14.14 -38.83
N LEU A 244 0.48 -14.05 -40.12
CA LEU A 244 1.40 -14.95 -40.78
C LEU A 244 2.87 -14.65 -40.46
N ALA A 245 3.23 -13.37 -40.39
CA ALA A 245 4.58 -12.93 -40.03
C ALA A 245 4.72 -12.77 -38.49
N SER A 246 4.14 -13.68 -37.72
CA SER A 246 4.21 -13.72 -36.26
C SER A 246 4.36 -15.14 -35.74
N ASP A 247 5.13 -15.31 -34.67
CA ASP A 247 5.39 -16.58 -34.00
C ASP A 247 4.52 -16.77 -32.74
N ALA A 248 3.92 -15.70 -32.26
CA ALA A 248 3.08 -15.73 -31.07
C ALA A 248 1.84 -16.63 -31.27
N THR A 249 1.47 -17.32 -30.19
CA THR A 249 0.26 -18.13 -30.09
C THR A 249 -0.63 -17.66 -28.97
N VAL A 250 -1.94 -17.67 -29.20
CA VAL A 250 -2.94 -17.36 -28.20
C VAL A 250 -3.95 -18.50 -28.16
N ASP A 251 -4.11 -19.09 -27.00
CA ASP A 251 -5.16 -20.07 -26.75
C ASP A 251 -6.46 -19.35 -26.39
N VAL A 252 -7.43 -19.42 -27.27
CA VAL A 252 -8.74 -18.75 -27.12
C VAL A 252 -9.51 -19.32 -25.92
N ALA A 253 -9.31 -20.59 -25.57
CA ALA A 253 -10.07 -21.26 -24.50
C ALA A 253 -9.56 -20.87 -23.10
N SER A 254 -8.24 -20.80 -22.92
CA SER A 254 -7.61 -20.46 -21.64
C SER A 254 -7.20 -19.01 -21.52
N GLY A 255 -7.14 -18.26 -22.61
CA GLY A 255 -6.58 -16.90 -22.67
C GLY A 255 -5.06 -16.85 -22.52
N ALA A 256 -4.39 -18.00 -22.45
CA ALA A 256 -2.94 -18.08 -22.37
C ALA A 256 -2.30 -17.65 -23.69
N SER A 257 -1.24 -16.85 -23.61
CA SER A 257 -0.50 -16.37 -24.77
C SER A 257 0.99 -16.62 -24.59
N VAL A 258 1.67 -17.00 -25.68
CA VAL A 258 3.12 -17.24 -25.71
C VAL A 258 3.69 -16.50 -26.92
N GLY A 259 4.77 -15.74 -26.70
CA GLY A 259 5.47 -14.99 -27.75
C GLY A 259 5.72 -13.53 -27.37
N ASP A 260 6.22 -12.75 -28.33
CA ASP A 260 6.44 -11.31 -28.16
C ASP A 260 5.12 -10.58 -27.94
N PRO A 261 5.03 -9.64 -26.97
CA PRO A 261 3.80 -8.87 -26.70
C PRO A 261 3.24 -8.14 -27.91
N THR A 262 4.10 -7.67 -28.82
CA THR A 262 3.70 -7.01 -30.07
C THR A 262 3.00 -7.97 -31.03
N GLU A 263 3.52 -9.19 -31.14
CA GLU A 263 2.92 -10.24 -31.95
C GLU A 263 1.62 -10.77 -31.35
N ILE A 264 1.58 -10.92 -30.02
CA ILE A 264 0.36 -11.29 -29.28
C ILE A 264 -0.75 -10.26 -29.57
N ALA A 265 -0.40 -8.96 -29.64
CA ALA A 265 -1.36 -7.91 -29.99
C ALA A 265 -1.95 -8.10 -31.38
N LEU A 266 -1.14 -8.50 -32.36
CA LEU A 266 -1.58 -8.77 -33.73
C LEU A 266 -2.50 -10.00 -33.79
N VAL A 267 -2.15 -11.07 -33.08
CA VAL A 267 -2.98 -12.29 -33.00
C VAL A 267 -4.32 -11.99 -32.33
N ASN A 268 -4.32 -11.23 -31.23
CA ASN A 268 -5.54 -10.80 -30.57
C ASN A 268 -6.41 -9.90 -31.46
N TRP A 269 -5.81 -9.05 -32.29
CA TRP A 269 -6.53 -8.23 -33.28
C TRP A 269 -7.23 -9.12 -34.31
N GLY A 270 -6.58 -10.20 -34.79
CA GLY A 270 -7.23 -11.23 -35.60
C GLY A 270 -8.47 -11.82 -34.93
N GLY A 271 -8.36 -12.16 -33.64
CA GLY A 271 -9.47 -12.67 -32.85
C GLY A 271 -10.65 -11.70 -32.72
N MET A 272 -10.40 -10.38 -32.63
CA MET A 272 -11.45 -9.34 -32.62
C MET A 272 -12.27 -9.37 -33.92
N HIS A 273 -11.66 -9.71 -35.05
CA HIS A 273 -12.32 -9.82 -36.34
C HIS A 273 -12.70 -11.26 -36.68
N GLN A 274 -12.86 -12.15 -35.71
CA GLN A 274 -13.27 -13.54 -35.85
C GLN A 274 -12.33 -14.37 -36.78
N THR A 275 -11.06 -13.93 -36.88
CA THR A 275 -10.04 -14.60 -37.71
C THR A 275 -9.09 -15.35 -36.79
N ASP A 276 -9.18 -16.68 -36.81
CA ASP A 276 -8.29 -17.52 -36.01
C ASP A 276 -6.91 -17.67 -36.68
N ALA A 277 -5.87 -17.27 -35.95
CA ALA A 277 -4.49 -17.29 -36.43
C ALA A 277 -4.02 -18.70 -36.80
N ASN A 278 -4.43 -19.74 -36.07
CA ASN A 278 -4.04 -21.14 -36.38
C ASN A 278 -4.68 -21.62 -37.67
N SER A 279 -5.93 -21.27 -37.90
CA SER A 279 -6.64 -21.56 -39.15
C SER A 279 -5.97 -20.88 -40.34
N VAL A 280 -5.63 -19.58 -40.21
CA VAL A 280 -4.93 -18.83 -41.26
C VAL A 280 -3.54 -19.43 -41.56
N ARG A 281 -2.77 -19.75 -40.52
CA ARG A 281 -1.43 -20.38 -40.66
C ARG A 281 -1.50 -21.79 -41.30
N SER A 282 -2.54 -22.54 -41.00
CA SER A 282 -2.76 -23.84 -41.59
C SER A 282 -3.13 -23.73 -43.08
N GLN A 283 -3.91 -22.70 -43.45
CA GLN A 283 -4.28 -22.43 -44.83
C GLN A 283 -3.10 -21.91 -45.67
N PHE A 284 -2.22 -21.11 -45.05
CA PHE A 284 -1.06 -20.50 -45.67
C PHE A 284 0.23 -20.91 -44.92
N PRO A 285 0.71 -22.17 -45.10
CA PRO A 285 1.87 -22.62 -44.36
C PRO A 285 3.13 -21.81 -44.71
N ARG A 286 3.99 -21.60 -43.71
CA ARG A 286 5.28 -20.91 -43.88
C ARG A 286 6.24 -21.78 -44.65
N LEU A 287 6.78 -21.29 -45.76
CA LEU A 287 7.72 -21.98 -46.65
C LEU A 287 9.18 -21.56 -46.35
N GLY A 288 9.39 -20.40 -45.79
CA GLY A 288 10.70 -19.87 -45.43
C GLY A 288 10.56 -18.62 -44.57
N GLU A 289 11.64 -18.24 -43.91
CA GLU A 289 11.66 -17.03 -43.06
C GLU A 289 13.02 -16.36 -43.02
N LEU A 290 12.99 -15.05 -42.78
CA LEU A 290 14.10 -14.26 -42.26
C LEU A 290 13.61 -13.72 -40.91
N ALA A 291 14.09 -14.32 -39.82
CA ALA A 291 13.68 -13.95 -38.47
C ALA A 291 13.92 -12.48 -38.20
N PHE A 292 13.24 -11.92 -37.19
CA PHE A 292 13.45 -10.53 -36.80
C PHE A 292 14.90 -10.26 -36.37
N ASP A 293 15.46 -9.20 -36.90
CA ASP A 293 16.77 -8.71 -36.56
C ASP A 293 16.72 -7.23 -36.21
N SER A 294 17.34 -6.84 -35.09
CA SER A 294 17.25 -5.47 -34.53
C SER A 294 17.98 -4.42 -35.36
N ASP A 295 19.03 -4.80 -36.10
CA ASP A 295 19.80 -3.87 -36.92
C ASP A 295 19.09 -3.64 -38.26
N ARG A 296 18.52 -4.70 -38.80
CA ARG A 296 17.68 -4.69 -40.00
C ARG A 296 16.28 -4.15 -39.74
N LYS A 297 15.77 -4.31 -38.52
CA LYS A 297 14.44 -3.89 -38.04
C LYS A 297 13.27 -4.50 -38.83
N LEU A 298 13.47 -5.65 -39.44
CA LEU A 298 12.51 -6.37 -40.27
C LEU A 298 12.39 -7.83 -39.84
N MET A 299 11.21 -8.40 -40.09
CA MET A 299 10.93 -9.82 -40.11
C MET A 299 10.15 -10.18 -41.40
N SER A 300 10.60 -11.18 -42.13
CA SER A 300 9.99 -11.59 -43.40
C SER A 300 9.66 -13.08 -43.41
N THR A 301 8.49 -13.43 -43.90
CA THR A 301 8.04 -14.83 -44.02
C THR A 301 7.52 -15.10 -45.42
N LEU A 302 7.86 -16.26 -45.98
CA LEU A 302 7.43 -16.69 -47.31
C LEU A 302 6.22 -17.62 -47.19
N HIS A 303 5.18 -17.30 -47.90
CA HIS A 303 3.94 -18.09 -47.95
C HIS A 303 3.42 -18.24 -49.37
N ARG A 304 2.57 -19.25 -49.60
CA ARG A 304 1.85 -19.38 -50.87
C ARG A 304 0.46 -18.75 -50.72
N VAL A 305 0.27 -17.58 -51.30
CA VAL A 305 -1.00 -16.84 -51.25
C VAL A 305 -1.58 -16.79 -52.67
N ASN A 306 -2.82 -17.24 -52.86
CA ASN A 306 -3.49 -17.31 -54.15
C ASN A 306 -2.67 -18.08 -55.22
N GLY A 307 -1.96 -19.15 -54.81
CA GLY A 307 -1.16 -19.99 -55.69
C GLY A 307 0.22 -19.42 -56.06
N LYS A 308 0.58 -18.26 -55.60
CA LYS A 308 1.87 -17.60 -55.86
C LYS A 308 2.69 -17.46 -54.55
N PRO A 309 4.02 -17.63 -54.65
CA PRO A 309 4.88 -17.37 -53.50
C PRO A 309 4.91 -15.86 -53.21
N MET A 310 4.62 -15.48 -51.96
CA MET A 310 4.55 -14.11 -51.51
C MET A 310 5.39 -13.94 -50.23
N LEU A 311 6.31 -13.00 -50.28
CA LEU A 311 7.08 -12.55 -49.13
C LEU A 311 6.26 -11.53 -48.36
N LEU A 312 5.97 -11.82 -47.10
CA LEU A 312 5.22 -10.98 -46.17
C LEU A 312 6.18 -10.45 -45.14
N THR A 313 6.25 -9.12 -44.99
CA THR A 313 7.22 -8.43 -44.12
C THR A 313 6.56 -7.47 -43.19
N LYS A 314 6.99 -7.51 -41.93
CA LYS A 314 6.68 -6.50 -40.92
C LYS A 314 7.95 -5.87 -40.38
N GLY A 315 7.88 -4.60 -39.94
CA GLY A 315 9.01 -3.93 -39.31
C GLY A 315 8.88 -2.43 -39.16
N ALA A 316 10.02 -1.76 -39.05
CA ALA A 316 10.07 -0.32 -38.89
C ALA A 316 9.59 0.41 -40.13
N MET A 317 8.77 1.45 -39.94
CA MET A 317 8.13 2.20 -41.03
C MET A 317 9.17 2.85 -41.95
N ASP A 318 10.18 3.48 -41.40
CA ASP A 318 11.26 4.14 -42.14
C ASP A 318 11.98 3.19 -43.10
N VAL A 319 12.31 1.99 -42.62
CA VAL A 319 13.01 0.96 -43.39
C VAL A 319 12.12 0.38 -44.48
N LEU A 320 10.87 -0.03 -44.17
CA LEU A 320 9.96 -0.61 -45.12
C LEU A 320 9.52 0.39 -46.19
N LEU A 321 9.26 1.64 -45.80
CA LEU A 321 8.86 2.68 -46.73
C LEU A 321 9.98 3.00 -47.73
N ALA A 322 11.25 3.05 -47.27
CA ALA A 322 12.41 3.26 -48.13
C ALA A 322 12.59 2.13 -49.17
N ARG A 323 12.25 0.88 -48.82
CA ARG A 323 12.36 -0.31 -49.67
C ARG A 323 11.10 -0.60 -50.50
N SER A 324 10.07 0.25 -50.43
CA SER A 324 8.80 0.11 -51.10
C SER A 324 8.70 1.02 -52.34
N GLY A 325 8.29 0.47 -53.47
CA GLY A 325 8.04 1.21 -54.72
C GLY A 325 6.57 1.30 -55.06
N LYS A 326 5.70 0.57 -54.41
CA LYS A 326 4.27 0.44 -54.67
C LYS A 326 3.47 0.56 -53.39
N LEU A 327 2.18 0.88 -53.52
CA LEU A 327 1.21 0.92 -52.42
C LEU A 327 0.00 0.07 -52.79
N LEU A 328 -0.48 -0.70 -51.85
CA LEU A 328 -1.76 -1.43 -51.96
C LEU A 328 -2.90 -0.50 -51.57
N THR A 329 -3.87 -0.37 -52.49
CA THR A 329 -5.12 0.39 -52.24
C THR A 329 -6.32 -0.51 -52.48
N ALA A 330 -7.51 -0.10 -52.10
CA ALA A 330 -8.76 -0.81 -52.39
C ALA A 330 -9.00 -1.01 -53.89
N LYS A 331 -8.38 -0.22 -54.76
CA LYS A 331 -8.45 -0.31 -56.24
C LYS A 331 -7.33 -1.20 -56.82
N GLY A 332 -6.46 -1.74 -56.00
CA GLY A 332 -5.31 -2.52 -56.43
C GLY A 332 -3.97 -1.87 -56.14
N VAL A 333 -2.89 -2.45 -56.67
CA VAL A 333 -1.52 -1.97 -56.47
C VAL A 333 -1.21 -0.76 -57.37
N VAL A 334 -0.78 0.35 -56.78
CA VAL A 334 -0.39 1.61 -57.47
C VAL A 334 1.07 1.92 -57.22
N PRO A 335 1.74 2.70 -58.12
CA PRO A 335 3.07 3.24 -57.81
C PRO A 335 3.01 4.15 -56.56
N LEU A 336 4.02 4.08 -55.71
CA LEU A 336 4.12 4.88 -54.50
C LEU A 336 4.68 6.27 -54.85
N THR A 337 3.84 7.32 -54.78
CA THR A 337 4.23 8.71 -55.03
C THR A 337 4.81 9.37 -53.77
N ASP A 338 5.51 10.53 -53.96
CA ASP A 338 6.06 11.27 -52.83
C ASP A 338 4.97 11.86 -51.93
N GLU A 339 3.79 12.18 -52.49
CA GLU A 339 2.63 12.61 -51.70
C GLU A 339 2.12 11.49 -50.80
N MET A 340 2.07 10.25 -51.30
CA MET A 340 1.68 9.06 -50.53
C MET A 340 2.73 8.76 -49.45
N ARG A 341 4.02 8.88 -49.74
CA ARG A 341 5.10 8.74 -48.75
C ARG A 341 4.94 9.72 -47.61
N THR A 342 4.65 10.99 -47.97
CA THR A 342 4.41 12.06 -46.98
C THR A 342 3.18 11.76 -46.12
N ALA A 343 2.09 11.24 -46.73
CA ALA A 343 0.88 10.85 -45.97
C ALA A 343 1.14 9.72 -44.98
N ILE A 344 1.91 8.71 -45.40
CA ILE A 344 2.31 7.57 -44.50
C ILE A 344 3.19 8.09 -43.39
N ALA A 345 4.18 8.94 -43.68
CA ALA A 345 5.05 9.53 -42.67
C ALA A 345 4.27 10.36 -41.66
N ARG A 346 3.30 11.18 -42.12
CA ARG A 346 2.42 11.95 -41.23
C ARG A 346 1.55 11.08 -40.36
N ALA A 347 0.99 9.99 -40.89
CA ALA A 347 0.21 9.04 -40.07
C ALA A 347 1.07 8.37 -38.98
N ASN A 348 2.31 8.00 -39.32
CA ASN A 348 3.25 7.48 -38.33
C ASN A 348 3.62 8.51 -37.25
N GLU A 349 3.81 9.77 -37.64
CA GLU A 349 4.09 10.88 -36.72
C GLU A 349 2.91 11.09 -35.77
N GLU A 350 1.67 11.15 -36.29
CA GLU A 350 0.45 11.24 -35.47
C GLU A 350 0.33 10.09 -34.48
N PHE A 351 0.60 8.85 -34.90
CA PHE A 351 0.61 7.72 -34.00
C PHE A 351 1.68 7.84 -32.92
N SER A 352 2.90 8.25 -33.30
CA SER A 352 4.04 8.40 -32.40
C SER A 352 3.84 9.52 -31.37
N GLU A 353 3.27 10.67 -31.78
CA GLU A 353 2.93 11.79 -30.88
C GLU A 353 1.89 11.39 -29.82
N ASN A 354 0.98 10.44 -30.16
CA ASN A 354 0.04 9.84 -29.23
C ASN A 354 0.64 8.69 -28.40
N GLY A 355 1.95 8.46 -28.51
CA GLY A 355 2.66 7.44 -27.73
C GLY A 355 2.40 6.01 -28.20
N LEU A 356 1.85 5.82 -29.40
CA LEU A 356 1.58 4.50 -29.96
C LEU A 356 2.85 3.93 -30.61
N ARG A 357 3.10 2.64 -30.40
CA ARG A 357 4.11 1.89 -31.10
C ARG A 357 3.59 1.53 -32.49
N VAL A 358 4.35 1.83 -33.52
CA VAL A 358 3.95 1.61 -34.91
C VAL A 358 4.75 0.49 -35.53
N LEU A 359 4.06 -0.43 -36.22
CA LEU A 359 4.63 -1.40 -37.13
C LEU A 359 4.10 -1.14 -38.54
N ALA A 360 5.01 -1.20 -39.52
CA ALA A 360 4.67 -1.18 -40.94
C ALA A 360 4.62 -2.58 -41.50
N PHE A 361 3.81 -2.76 -42.52
CA PHE A 361 3.57 -4.01 -43.18
C PHE A 361 3.68 -3.84 -44.72
N ALA A 362 4.34 -4.82 -45.35
CA ALA A 362 4.53 -4.82 -46.79
C ALA A 362 4.55 -6.24 -47.31
N CYS A 363 4.35 -6.40 -48.63
CA CYS A 363 4.43 -7.70 -49.32
C CYS A 363 5.17 -7.57 -50.65
N ARG A 364 5.70 -8.71 -51.13
CA ARG A 364 6.30 -8.80 -52.44
C ARG A 364 5.97 -10.17 -53.07
N GLU A 365 5.52 -10.19 -54.29
CA GLU A 365 5.37 -11.42 -55.09
C GLU A 365 6.76 -11.92 -55.52
N MET A 366 7.04 -13.19 -55.30
CA MET A 366 8.31 -13.83 -55.65
C MET A 366 8.12 -14.66 -56.92
N ASP A 367 9.15 -14.74 -57.74
CA ASP A 367 9.11 -15.49 -59.00
C ASP A 367 9.06 -17.02 -58.80
N ALA A 368 9.66 -17.50 -57.70
CA ALA A 368 9.70 -18.91 -57.36
C ALA A 368 9.87 -19.11 -55.84
N GLU A 369 9.48 -20.30 -55.36
CA GLU A 369 9.81 -20.75 -53.99
C GLU A 369 11.30 -21.11 -53.92
N ARG A 370 12.05 -20.39 -53.10
CA ARG A 370 13.47 -20.62 -52.85
C ARG A 370 13.83 -20.17 -51.45
N GLU A 371 15.00 -20.54 -50.99
CA GLU A 371 15.57 -20.04 -49.76
C GLU A 371 15.69 -18.51 -49.83
N LEU A 372 15.25 -17.82 -48.76
CA LEU A 372 15.25 -16.38 -48.67
C LEU A 372 16.65 -15.86 -48.39
N THR A 373 16.98 -14.74 -49.01
CA THR A 373 18.19 -13.98 -48.76
C THR A 373 17.88 -12.55 -48.37
N LEU A 374 18.82 -11.83 -47.75
CA LEU A 374 18.62 -10.43 -47.32
C LEU A 374 18.35 -9.50 -48.53
N GLU A 375 18.75 -9.87 -49.75
CA GLU A 375 18.49 -9.12 -50.98
C GLU A 375 17.01 -9.14 -51.37
N ASP A 376 16.26 -10.16 -50.91
CA ASP A 376 14.83 -10.29 -51.18
C ASP A 376 13.99 -9.24 -50.50
N GLU A 377 14.50 -8.64 -49.43
CA GLU A 377 13.84 -7.56 -48.68
C GLU A 377 13.90 -6.22 -49.38
N ASN A 378 13.56 -6.16 -50.65
CA ASN A 378 13.50 -4.94 -51.44
C ASN A 378 12.35 -5.01 -52.47
N GLY A 379 11.95 -3.84 -53.02
CA GLY A 379 10.91 -3.81 -54.06
C GLY A 379 9.51 -4.14 -53.55
N PHE A 380 9.23 -3.80 -52.29
CA PHE A 380 7.97 -4.10 -51.65
C PHE A 380 6.78 -3.28 -52.19
N THR A 381 5.60 -3.85 -52.05
CA THR A 381 4.32 -3.15 -52.05
C THR A 381 3.96 -2.85 -50.60
N PHE A 382 3.94 -1.59 -50.21
CA PHE A 382 3.53 -1.15 -48.89
C PHE A 382 2.04 -1.42 -48.69
N VAL A 383 1.64 -1.99 -47.55
CA VAL A 383 0.25 -2.37 -47.26
C VAL A 383 -0.37 -1.41 -46.23
N GLY A 384 0.30 -1.16 -45.15
CA GLY A 384 -0.23 -0.27 -44.12
C GLY A 384 0.61 -0.18 -42.86
N LEU A 385 0.07 0.55 -41.90
CA LEU A 385 0.61 0.70 -40.55
C LEU A 385 -0.39 0.14 -39.54
N VAL A 386 0.13 -0.47 -38.50
CA VAL A 386 -0.63 -0.88 -37.31
C VAL A 386 -0.01 -0.19 -36.10
N SER A 387 -0.83 0.51 -35.35
CA SER A 387 -0.41 1.16 -34.12
C SER A 387 -0.96 0.44 -32.90
N MET A 388 -0.15 0.36 -31.86
CA MET A 388 -0.49 -0.37 -30.64
C MET A 388 0.08 0.30 -29.39
N ILE A 389 -0.56 0.06 -28.28
CA ILE A 389 -0.14 0.56 -26.97
C ILE A 389 -0.54 -0.47 -25.90
N ASP A 390 0.13 -0.42 -24.75
CA ASP A 390 -0.37 -1.00 -23.52
C ASP A 390 -1.35 0.01 -22.88
N PRO A 391 -2.68 -0.20 -23.00
CA PRO A 391 -3.65 0.82 -22.64
C PRO A 391 -3.71 1.00 -21.12
N PRO A 392 -4.01 2.22 -20.65
CA PRO A 392 -4.27 2.45 -19.24
C PRO A 392 -5.49 1.64 -18.78
N ARG A 393 -5.48 1.23 -17.51
CA ARG A 393 -6.67 0.62 -16.88
C ARG A 393 -7.75 1.69 -16.72
N GLU A 394 -9.00 1.36 -16.96
CA GLU A 394 -10.13 2.27 -16.78
C GLU A 394 -10.18 2.86 -15.36
N GLU A 395 -9.92 2.02 -14.36
CA GLU A 395 -9.94 2.42 -12.96
C GLU A 395 -8.77 3.34 -12.57
N SER A 396 -7.66 3.32 -13.33
CA SER A 396 -6.49 4.14 -13.03
C SER A 396 -6.79 5.63 -13.14
N LYS A 397 -7.56 6.05 -14.16
CA LYS A 397 -7.96 7.44 -14.33
C LYS A 397 -8.76 7.97 -13.14
N GLN A 398 -9.77 7.20 -12.71
CA GLN A 398 -10.58 7.58 -11.55
C GLN A 398 -9.74 7.57 -10.27
N ALA A 399 -8.86 6.58 -10.10
CA ALA A 399 -8.02 6.46 -8.93
C ALA A 399 -6.99 7.60 -8.82
N VAL A 400 -6.41 8.05 -9.94
CA VAL A 400 -5.52 9.22 -9.98
C VAL A 400 -6.29 10.49 -9.60
N ALA A 401 -7.52 10.66 -10.12
CA ALA A 401 -8.38 11.79 -9.74
C ALA A 401 -8.74 11.75 -8.24
N ASP A 402 -9.03 10.57 -7.70
CA ASP A 402 -9.30 10.36 -6.28
C ASP A 402 -8.07 10.63 -5.41
N ALA A 403 -6.88 10.18 -5.82
CA ALA A 403 -5.62 10.48 -5.15
C ALA A 403 -5.38 12.00 -5.10
N LYS A 404 -5.56 12.69 -6.22
CA LYS A 404 -5.41 14.14 -6.33
C LYS A 404 -6.40 14.88 -5.42
N ARG A 405 -7.68 14.47 -5.42
CA ARG A 405 -8.69 15.00 -4.49
C ARG A 405 -8.28 14.78 -3.04
N GLY A 406 -7.64 13.65 -2.74
CA GLY A 406 -7.06 13.33 -1.44
C GLY A 406 -5.78 14.09 -1.09
N GLY A 407 -5.32 15.00 -1.95
CA GLY A 407 -4.07 15.76 -1.76
C GLY A 407 -2.81 14.91 -1.96
N ILE A 408 -2.91 13.79 -2.69
CA ILE A 408 -1.80 12.88 -2.97
C ILE A 408 -1.35 13.13 -4.40
N ARG A 409 -0.06 13.41 -4.58
CA ARG A 409 0.55 13.54 -5.90
C ARG A 409 0.90 12.15 -6.44
N THR A 410 0.47 11.86 -7.66
CA THR A 410 0.91 10.68 -8.40
C THR A 410 2.00 11.08 -9.37
N VAL A 411 3.09 10.31 -9.40
CA VAL A 411 4.24 10.50 -10.29
C VAL A 411 4.46 9.19 -11.04
N MET A 412 4.55 9.26 -12.36
CA MET A 412 4.82 8.10 -13.22
C MET A 412 6.33 7.89 -13.37
N ILE A 413 6.78 6.66 -13.17
CA ILE A 413 8.17 6.25 -13.33
C ILE A 413 8.20 5.04 -14.28
N THR A 414 8.96 5.09 -15.37
CA THR A 414 8.93 4.04 -16.38
C THR A 414 10.26 3.88 -17.14
N GLY A 415 10.51 2.67 -17.65
CA GLY A 415 11.55 2.41 -18.63
C GLY A 415 11.21 2.86 -20.05
N ASP A 416 9.94 3.23 -20.31
CA ASP A 416 9.47 3.64 -21.63
C ASP A 416 10.05 4.98 -22.10
N HIS A 417 9.90 5.24 -23.39
CA HIS A 417 10.26 6.53 -24.01
C HIS A 417 9.40 7.67 -23.46
N LYS A 418 10.00 8.85 -23.31
CA LYS A 418 9.39 10.07 -22.75
C LYS A 418 8.05 10.44 -23.41
N VAL A 419 7.96 10.32 -24.76
CA VAL A 419 6.74 10.65 -25.50
C VAL A 419 5.60 9.70 -25.12
N THR A 420 5.84 8.40 -25.13
CA THR A 420 4.83 7.38 -24.75
C THR A 420 4.38 7.54 -23.29
N ALA A 421 5.34 7.72 -22.36
CA ALA A 421 5.04 7.92 -20.96
C ALA A 421 4.20 9.17 -20.71
N THR A 422 4.55 10.29 -21.39
CA THR A 422 3.81 11.55 -21.27
C THR A 422 2.39 11.45 -21.86
N ALA A 423 2.22 10.76 -23.01
CA ALA A 423 0.91 10.54 -23.60
C ALA A 423 -0.03 9.76 -22.68
N ILE A 424 0.45 8.65 -22.09
CA ILE A 424 -0.31 7.86 -21.12
C ILE A 424 -0.59 8.68 -19.86
N ALA A 425 0.39 9.41 -19.33
CA ALA A 425 0.24 10.22 -18.14
C ALA A 425 -0.82 11.33 -18.32
N LYS A 426 -0.91 11.93 -19.53
CA LYS A 426 -1.97 12.87 -19.89
C LYS A 426 -3.35 12.21 -19.90
N GLN A 427 -3.47 11.02 -20.50
CA GLN A 427 -4.73 10.28 -20.60
C GLN A 427 -5.34 9.95 -19.23
N ILE A 428 -4.49 9.58 -18.26
CA ILE A 428 -4.93 9.22 -16.90
C ILE A 428 -4.94 10.40 -15.92
N GLY A 429 -4.52 11.60 -16.33
CA GLY A 429 -4.57 12.81 -15.52
C GLY A 429 -3.42 12.99 -14.53
N ILE A 430 -2.30 12.30 -14.73
CA ILE A 430 -1.05 12.50 -13.95
C ILE A 430 -0.30 13.74 -14.46
N PHE A 431 -0.24 13.94 -15.78
CA PHE A 431 0.49 15.05 -16.42
C PHE A 431 -0.48 16.17 -16.80
N GLU A 432 -0.23 17.36 -16.29
CA GLU A 432 -1.04 18.57 -16.54
C GLU A 432 -0.21 19.66 -17.22
N GLU A 433 -0.88 20.72 -17.63
CA GLU A 433 -0.21 21.88 -18.24
C GLU A 433 0.75 22.53 -17.24
N GLY A 434 2.00 22.73 -17.64
CA GLY A 434 3.08 23.23 -16.77
C GLY A 434 3.88 22.15 -16.04
N ASP A 435 3.48 20.87 -16.11
CA ASP A 435 4.27 19.77 -15.60
C ASP A 435 5.47 19.44 -16.50
N MET A 436 6.47 18.78 -15.92
CA MET A 436 7.69 18.38 -16.61
C MET A 436 7.78 16.86 -16.70
N ALA A 437 8.35 16.39 -17.83
CA ALA A 437 8.79 15.02 -18.01
C ALA A 437 10.31 15.00 -18.17
N LEU A 438 11.02 14.12 -17.44
CA LEU A 438 12.46 13.95 -17.51
C LEU A 438 12.83 12.54 -17.99
N GLU A 439 13.95 12.44 -18.71
CA GLU A 439 14.60 11.18 -19.01
C GLU A 439 15.71 10.87 -17.99
N GLY A 440 16.08 9.57 -17.86
CA GLY A 440 17.14 9.14 -16.97
C GLY A 440 18.48 9.89 -17.19
N VAL A 441 18.85 10.13 -18.44
CA VAL A 441 20.07 10.89 -18.80
C VAL A 441 20.00 12.34 -18.30
N GLU A 442 18.81 12.99 -18.38
CA GLU A 442 18.60 14.33 -17.84
C GLU A 442 18.70 14.33 -16.31
N LEU A 443 18.21 13.25 -15.68
CA LEU A 443 18.29 13.07 -14.23
C LEU A 443 19.73 12.83 -13.75
N ASP A 444 20.54 12.09 -14.51
CA ASP A 444 21.98 11.88 -14.20
C ASP A 444 22.79 13.19 -14.24
N ALA A 445 22.43 14.08 -15.16
CA ALA A 445 23.09 15.39 -15.30
C ALA A 445 22.73 16.39 -14.18
N MET A 446 21.68 16.12 -13.39
CA MET A 446 21.20 17.00 -12.31
C MET A 446 21.87 16.67 -10.98
N THR A 447 22.20 17.69 -10.21
CA THR A 447 22.53 17.55 -8.78
C THR A 447 21.28 17.25 -7.96
N ASP A 448 21.47 16.78 -6.72
CA ASP A 448 20.33 16.51 -5.83
C ASP A 448 19.56 17.78 -5.44
N ASP A 449 20.24 18.92 -5.30
CA ASP A 449 19.61 20.21 -4.99
C ASP A 449 18.76 20.71 -6.17
N GLU A 450 19.25 20.59 -7.41
CA GLU A 450 18.48 20.94 -8.62
C GLU A 450 17.25 20.03 -8.80
N LEU A 451 17.40 18.73 -8.50
CA LEU A 451 16.27 17.80 -8.49
C LEU A 451 15.25 18.20 -7.43
N ASP A 452 15.69 18.50 -6.22
CA ASP A 452 14.80 18.88 -5.11
C ASP A 452 14.05 20.19 -5.44
N GLU A 453 14.65 21.14 -6.13
CA GLU A 453 13.98 22.38 -6.57
C GLU A 453 12.85 22.09 -7.57
N LYS A 454 13.12 21.28 -8.59
CA LYS A 454 12.18 20.97 -9.69
C LYS A 454 11.17 19.87 -9.34
N LEU A 455 11.37 19.12 -8.25
CA LEU A 455 10.68 17.88 -7.90
C LEU A 455 9.15 17.99 -7.96
N THR A 456 8.60 19.11 -7.52
CA THR A 456 7.14 19.33 -7.48
C THR A 456 6.53 19.62 -8.85
N ARG A 457 7.35 19.88 -9.86
CA ARG A 457 6.90 20.12 -11.24
C ARG A 457 7.05 18.88 -12.12
N ILE A 458 7.84 17.89 -11.68
CA ILE A 458 8.08 16.69 -12.46
C ILE A 458 6.98 15.67 -12.15
N SER A 459 6.24 15.25 -13.17
CA SER A 459 5.17 14.26 -13.08
C SER A 459 5.51 12.94 -13.76
N VAL A 460 6.51 12.94 -14.68
CA VAL A 460 6.91 11.76 -15.45
C VAL A 460 8.43 11.63 -15.45
N TYR A 461 8.93 10.45 -15.12
CA TYR A 461 10.32 10.04 -15.30
C TYR A 461 10.36 8.86 -16.25
N ALA A 462 11.05 9.04 -17.39
CA ALA A 462 11.14 8.09 -18.49
C ALA A 462 12.54 7.50 -18.63
N ARG A 463 12.70 6.30 -19.18
CA ARG A 463 13.98 5.61 -19.40
C ARG A 463 14.87 5.59 -18.15
N VAL A 464 14.28 5.28 -17.00
CA VAL A 464 14.98 5.29 -15.71
C VAL A 464 15.54 3.92 -15.34
N SER A 465 16.74 3.95 -14.73
CA SER A 465 17.39 2.78 -14.11
C SER A 465 16.85 2.51 -12.68
N PRO A 466 17.19 1.37 -12.06
CA PRO A 466 16.87 1.10 -10.66
C PRO A 466 17.41 2.16 -9.70
N GLU A 467 18.62 2.68 -9.93
CA GLU A 467 19.27 3.73 -9.13
C GLU A 467 18.48 5.04 -9.21
N HIS A 468 17.97 5.38 -10.40
CA HIS A 468 17.11 6.54 -10.59
C HIS A 468 15.83 6.43 -9.75
N LYS A 469 15.20 5.23 -9.71
CA LYS A 469 14.00 5.00 -8.90
C LYS A 469 14.26 5.26 -7.41
N ILE A 470 15.41 4.78 -6.88
CA ILE A 470 15.85 5.06 -5.51
C ILE A 470 16.07 6.56 -5.28
N ARG A 471 16.72 7.24 -6.23
CA ARG A 471 17.04 8.66 -6.15
C ARG A 471 15.78 9.52 -6.12
N ILE A 472 14.78 9.21 -6.96
CA ILE A 472 13.48 9.90 -7.00
C ILE A 472 12.74 9.74 -5.67
N VAL A 473 12.62 8.51 -5.15
CA VAL A 473 12.00 8.24 -3.84
C VAL A 473 12.74 9.01 -2.73
N SER A 474 14.08 8.99 -2.75
CA SER A 474 14.91 9.70 -1.77
C SER A 474 14.71 11.22 -1.82
N ALA A 475 14.54 11.80 -3.01
CA ALA A 475 14.27 13.23 -3.17
C ALA A 475 12.94 13.63 -2.52
N TRP A 476 11.87 12.88 -2.73
CA TRP A 476 10.59 13.10 -2.04
C TRP A 476 10.72 12.96 -0.52
N GLN A 477 11.49 11.97 -0.05
CA GLN A 477 11.76 11.77 1.37
C GLN A 477 12.61 12.90 1.98
N ARG A 478 13.58 13.49 1.24
CA ARG A 478 14.36 14.66 1.69
C ARG A 478 13.44 15.88 1.90
N LYS A 479 12.43 16.07 1.05
CA LYS A 479 11.39 17.09 1.23
C LYS A 479 10.46 16.83 2.43
N GLY A 480 10.63 15.70 3.10
CA GLY A 480 9.82 15.33 4.27
C GLY A 480 8.49 14.68 3.91
N CYS A 481 8.27 14.29 2.66
CA CYS A 481 7.08 13.57 2.21
C CYS A 481 7.16 12.09 2.60
N ILE A 482 6.00 11.49 2.86
CA ILE A 482 5.82 10.05 2.92
C ILE A 482 5.55 9.56 1.50
N ALA A 483 6.49 8.80 0.96
CA ALA A 483 6.45 8.32 -0.41
C ALA A 483 6.07 6.83 -0.48
N ALA A 484 5.06 6.51 -1.28
CA ALA A 484 4.80 5.14 -1.72
C ALA A 484 5.47 4.91 -3.08
N MET A 485 5.96 3.69 -3.31
CA MET A 485 6.53 3.26 -4.60
C MET A 485 5.87 1.97 -5.03
N THR A 486 5.42 1.89 -6.28
CA THR A 486 4.90 0.65 -6.86
C THR A 486 5.89 0.06 -7.85
N GLY A 487 5.89 -1.26 -7.98
CA GLY A 487 6.69 -1.98 -8.97
C GLY A 487 6.35 -3.46 -9.01
N ASP A 488 6.72 -4.11 -10.11
CA ASP A 488 6.49 -5.54 -10.34
C ASP A 488 7.79 -6.31 -10.61
N GLY A 489 8.84 -5.62 -11.04
CA GLY A 489 10.10 -6.22 -11.45
C GLY A 489 11.15 -6.32 -10.34
N VAL A 490 12.19 -7.10 -10.62
CA VAL A 490 13.41 -7.19 -9.80
C VAL A 490 14.09 -5.82 -9.70
N ASN A 491 14.04 -5.03 -10.77
CA ASN A 491 14.62 -3.70 -10.87
C ASN A 491 13.96 -2.67 -9.93
N ASP A 492 12.73 -2.95 -9.48
CA ASP A 492 11.99 -2.09 -8.57
C ASP A 492 12.30 -2.37 -7.10
N ALA A 493 12.78 -3.56 -6.79
CA ALA A 493 12.93 -4.04 -5.43
C ALA A 493 13.73 -3.09 -4.51
N PRO A 494 14.85 -2.49 -4.93
CA PRO A 494 15.58 -1.54 -4.09
C PRO A 494 14.76 -0.27 -3.81
N ALA A 495 14.02 0.24 -4.79
CA ALA A 495 13.16 1.42 -4.62
C ALA A 495 11.92 1.11 -3.76
N LEU A 496 11.32 -0.10 -3.92
CA LEU A 496 10.24 -0.59 -3.05
C LEU A 496 10.68 -0.66 -1.60
N LYS A 497 11.88 -1.19 -1.33
CA LYS A 497 12.45 -1.26 0.02
C LYS A 497 12.83 0.11 0.58
N LYS A 498 13.23 1.05 -0.27
CA LYS A 498 13.59 2.42 0.09
C LYS A 498 12.39 3.27 0.46
N ALA A 499 11.26 3.07 -0.20
CA ALA A 499 10.04 3.83 0.02
C ALA A 499 9.51 3.67 1.46
N ASP A 500 8.74 4.64 1.94
CA ASP A 500 8.04 4.53 3.22
C ASP A 500 6.95 3.44 3.14
N VAL A 501 6.39 3.23 1.93
CA VAL A 501 5.50 2.12 1.61
C VAL A 501 5.86 1.57 0.23
N GLY A 502 6.60 0.48 0.18
CA GLY A 502 6.77 -0.30 -1.06
C GLY A 502 5.52 -1.13 -1.36
N VAL A 503 5.07 -1.11 -2.59
CA VAL A 503 3.84 -1.78 -3.06
C VAL A 503 4.19 -2.66 -4.25
N ALA A 504 4.11 -3.98 -4.10
CA ALA A 504 4.35 -4.92 -5.18
C ALA A 504 3.04 -5.42 -5.80
N MET A 505 3.12 -5.79 -7.08
CA MET A 505 2.04 -6.49 -7.78
C MET A 505 1.96 -7.94 -7.30
N GLY A 506 0.74 -8.46 -7.12
CA GLY A 506 0.51 -9.82 -6.62
C GLY A 506 0.45 -10.86 -7.72
N ILE A 507 -0.08 -10.51 -8.88
CA ILE A 507 -0.25 -11.38 -10.05
C ILE A 507 1.00 -11.33 -10.92
N THR A 508 1.38 -10.15 -11.40
CA THR A 508 2.51 -9.95 -12.33
C THR A 508 3.85 -9.77 -11.62
N GLY A 509 3.84 -9.43 -10.32
CA GLY A 509 5.04 -9.14 -9.56
C GLY A 509 5.95 -10.34 -9.34
N THR A 510 7.26 -10.11 -9.47
CA THR A 510 8.29 -11.10 -9.14
C THR A 510 8.35 -11.35 -7.63
N GLU A 511 8.82 -12.52 -7.21
CA GLU A 511 9.00 -12.82 -5.78
C GLU A 511 9.95 -11.83 -5.10
N VAL A 512 10.99 -11.35 -5.81
CA VAL A 512 11.93 -10.35 -5.31
C VAL A 512 11.24 -9.02 -5.01
N SER A 513 10.35 -8.57 -5.91
CA SER A 513 9.56 -7.35 -5.68
C SER A 513 8.59 -7.52 -4.52
N LYS A 514 7.90 -8.67 -4.44
CA LYS A 514 7.00 -9.01 -3.33
C LYS A 514 7.73 -9.07 -1.99
N ASP A 515 8.96 -9.59 -1.96
CA ASP A 515 9.76 -9.66 -0.74
C ASP A 515 10.26 -8.30 -0.28
N ALA A 516 10.60 -7.42 -1.19
CA ALA A 516 11.04 -6.06 -0.88
C ALA A 516 9.90 -5.15 -0.41
N ALA A 517 8.66 -5.46 -0.80
CA ALA A 517 7.51 -4.60 -0.56
C ALA A 517 6.91 -4.78 0.85
N ALA A 518 6.36 -3.70 1.39
CA ALA A 518 5.59 -3.68 2.63
C ALA A 518 4.10 -4.02 2.41
N MET A 519 3.60 -3.88 1.17
CA MET A 519 2.23 -4.20 0.76
C MET A 519 2.23 -4.89 -0.61
N ILE A 520 1.30 -5.84 -0.80
CA ILE A 520 1.09 -6.54 -2.07
C ILE A 520 -0.35 -6.30 -2.53
N LEU A 521 -0.53 -5.95 -3.80
CA LEU A 521 -1.85 -5.80 -4.44
C LEU A 521 -2.25 -7.14 -5.07
N ALA A 522 -3.24 -7.81 -4.49
CA ALA A 522 -3.72 -9.10 -4.99
C ALA A 522 -4.42 -9.01 -6.37
N ASP A 523 -4.81 -7.80 -6.79
CA ASP A 523 -5.53 -7.50 -8.02
C ASP A 523 -4.72 -6.65 -9.02
N ASP A 524 -3.45 -6.37 -8.74
CA ASP A 524 -2.56 -5.51 -9.51
C ASP A 524 -3.18 -4.15 -9.91
N ASN A 525 -4.07 -3.62 -9.08
CA ASN A 525 -4.85 -2.44 -9.41
C ASN A 525 -4.43 -1.21 -8.59
N PHE A 526 -4.04 -0.14 -9.28
CA PHE A 526 -3.67 1.14 -8.65
C PHE A 526 -4.79 1.71 -7.76
N ALA A 527 -6.07 1.50 -8.12
CA ALA A 527 -7.21 1.96 -7.31
C ALA A 527 -7.22 1.35 -5.89
N THR A 528 -6.67 0.16 -5.73
CA THR A 528 -6.56 -0.52 -4.43
C THR A 528 -5.59 0.20 -3.49
N ILE A 529 -4.55 0.88 -4.03
CA ILE A 529 -3.64 1.73 -3.23
C ILE A 529 -4.42 2.89 -2.62
N VAL A 530 -5.25 3.57 -3.41
CA VAL A 530 -6.04 4.71 -2.92
C VAL A 530 -7.03 4.26 -1.84
N LYS A 531 -7.67 3.10 -2.01
CA LYS A 531 -8.52 2.49 -0.97
C LYS A 531 -7.73 2.17 0.30
N ALA A 532 -6.51 1.65 0.16
CA ALA A 532 -5.62 1.36 1.28
C ALA A 532 -5.21 2.65 2.02
N VAL A 533 -4.94 3.75 1.31
CA VAL A 533 -4.68 5.06 1.91
C VAL A 533 -5.89 5.55 2.74
N VAL A 534 -7.10 5.45 2.22
CA VAL A 534 -8.33 5.83 2.96
C VAL A 534 -8.48 4.99 4.23
N ASN A 535 -8.22 3.67 4.15
CA ASN A 535 -8.25 2.81 5.32
C ASN A 535 -7.15 3.18 6.33
N GLY A 536 -5.94 3.49 5.88
CA GLY A 536 -4.84 3.95 6.74
C GLY A 536 -5.19 5.24 7.49
N ARG A 537 -5.83 6.22 6.82
CA ARG A 537 -6.38 7.45 7.45
C ARG A 537 -7.42 7.12 8.51
N GLY A 538 -8.29 6.14 8.23
CA GLY A 538 -9.29 5.65 9.19
C GLY A 538 -8.65 5.01 10.41
N VAL A 539 -7.68 4.13 10.22
CA VAL A 539 -6.93 3.46 11.30
C VAL A 539 -6.21 4.48 12.18
N TYR A 540 -5.54 5.47 11.59
CA TYR A 540 -4.90 6.55 12.36
C TYR A 540 -5.91 7.34 13.20
N THR A 541 -7.08 7.67 12.62
CA THR A 541 -8.15 8.36 13.34
C THR A 541 -8.65 7.54 14.54
N ASN A 542 -8.81 6.23 14.35
CA ASN A 542 -9.24 5.31 15.40
C ASN A 542 -8.20 5.18 16.52
N ILE A 543 -6.91 5.13 16.18
CA ILE A 543 -5.81 5.17 17.16
C ILE A 543 -5.89 6.47 17.97
N LYS A 544 -6.07 7.62 17.32
CA LYS A 544 -6.19 8.94 17.99
C LYS A 544 -7.40 8.99 18.93
N ASN A 545 -8.51 8.38 18.54
CA ASN A 545 -9.71 8.28 19.37
C ASN A 545 -9.49 7.36 20.61
N ALA A 546 -8.81 6.25 20.45
CA ALA A 546 -8.45 5.37 21.56
C ALA A 546 -7.47 6.06 22.54
N ILE A 547 -6.49 6.79 22.03
CA ILE A 547 -5.58 7.61 22.85
C ILE A 547 -6.35 8.67 23.64
N GLN A 548 -7.29 9.39 23.00
CA GLN A 548 -8.15 10.37 23.66
C GLN A 548 -8.91 9.73 24.82
N PHE A 549 -9.51 8.55 24.60
CA PHE A 549 -10.28 7.82 25.59
C PHE A 549 -9.40 7.47 26.83
N LEU A 550 -8.28 6.79 26.59
CA LEU A 550 -7.37 6.35 27.66
C LEU A 550 -6.83 7.52 28.48
N LEU A 551 -6.33 8.54 27.79
CA LEU A 551 -5.71 9.68 28.48
C LEU A 551 -6.72 10.55 29.20
N SER A 552 -7.96 10.74 28.69
CA SER A 552 -9.01 11.49 29.42
C SER A 552 -9.40 10.76 30.69
N GLY A 553 -9.49 9.43 30.63
CA GLY A 553 -9.79 8.63 31.81
C GLY A 553 -8.69 8.68 32.87
N ASN A 554 -7.42 8.52 32.47
CA ASN A 554 -6.30 8.60 33.40
C ASN A 554 -6.16 10.02 33.99
N MET A 555 -6.38 11.06 33.17
CA MET A 555 -6.41 12.45 33.65
C MET A 555 -7.49 12.66 34.72
N ALA A 556 -8.68 12.05 34.55
CA ALA A 556 -9.73 12.13 35.57
C ALA A 556 -9.29 11.52 36.90
N GLY A 557 -8.65 10.36 36.90
CA GLY A 557 -8.09 9.73 38.09
C GLY A 557 -7.01 10.58 38.77
N ILE A 558 -6.05 11.12 37.99
CA ILE A 558 -4.98 12.00 38.45
C ILE A 558 -5.56 13.25 39.11
N LEU A 559 -6.51 13.94 38.45
CA LEU A 559 -7.12 15.17 38.97
C LEU A 559 -7.91 14.91 40.26
N ALA A 560 -8.62 13.80 40.37
CA ALA A 560 -9.35 13.40 41.55
C ALA A 560 -8.40 13.14 42.76
N VAL A 561 -7.31 12.39 42.51
CA VAL A 561 -6.29 12.12 43.55
C VAL A 561 -5.57 13.39 43.96
N LEU A 562 -5.16 14.22 43.01
CA LEU A 562 -4.50 15.51 43.33
C LEU A 562 -5.41 16.43 44.13
N TYR A 563 -6.70 16.53 43.76
CA TYR A 563 -7.68 17.29 44.49
C TYR A 563 -7.86 16.77 45.92
N ALA A 564 -8.01 15.46 46.09
CA ALA A 564 -8.14 14.87 47.42
C ALA A 564 -6.90 15.11 48.29
N SER A 565 -5.69 15.03 47.74
CA SER A 565 -4.42 15.33 48.43
C SER A 565 -4.33 16.82 48.82
N LEU A 566 -4.74 17.72 47.93
CA LEU A 566 -4.76 19.15 48.19
C LEU A 566 -5.74 19.54 49.32
N MET A 567 -6.88 18.87 49.41
CA MET A 567 -7.92 19.11 50.41
C MET A 567 -7.75 18.26 51.67
N ALA A 568 -6.66 17.49 51.79
CA ALA A 568 -6.43 16.55 52.88
C ALA A 568 -7.61 15.57 53.13
N LEU A 569 -8.26 15.12 52.06
CA LEU A 569 -9.37 14.18 52.11
C LEU A 569 -8.83 12.73 52.18
N PRO A 570 -9.64 11.78 52.65
CA PRO A 570 -9.29 10.37 52.53
C PRO A 570 -9.01 9.97 51.09
N VAL A 571 -8.22 8.89 50.88
CA VAL A 571 -7.81 8.41 49.59
C VAL A 571 -9.04 8.01 48.73
N PRO A 572 -9.27 8.61 47.56
CA PRO A 572 -10.48 8.40 46.79
C PRO A 572 -10.47 7.05 46.03
N PHE A 573 -9.29 6.52 45.70
CA PHE A 573 -9.14 5.26 44.99
C PHE A 573 -8.04 4.40 45.59
N GLN A 574 -8.33 3.12 45.82
CA GLN A 574 -7.32 2.13 46.15
C GLN A 574 -6.51 1.79 44.86
N PRO A 575 -5.22 1.35 44.96
CA PRO A 575 -4.43 0.94 43.82
C PRO A 575 -5.13 -0.10 42.96
N VAL A 576 -5.82 -1.07 43.57
CA VAL A 576 -6.57 -2.14 42.89
C VAL A 576 -7.71 -1.60 42.03
N HIS A 577 -8.35 -0.48 42.45
CA HIS A 577 -9.40 0.17 41.65
C HIS A 577 -8.84 0.69 40.31
N LEU A 578 -7.69 1.37 40.38
CA LEU A 578 -7.06 1.98 39.20
C LEU A 578 -6.50 0.92 38.24
N LEU A 579 -5.94 -0.17 38.79
CA LEU A 579 -5.53 -1.33 37.99
C LEU A 579 -6.71 -2.00 37.31
N PHE A 580 -7.82 -2.23 38.02
CA PHE A 580 -9.05 -2.77 37.43
C PHE A 580 -9.54 -1.93 36.26
N ILE A 581 -9.56 -0.61 36.44
CA ILE A 581 -9.99 0.32 35.40
C ILE A 581 -9.07 0.20 34.19
N ASN A 582 -7.77 0.35 34.37
CA ASN A 582 -6.80 0.43 33.25
C ASN A 582 -6.66 -0.90 32.50
N LEU A 583 -6.68 -2.04 33.20
CA LEU A 583 -6.46 -3.34 32.56
C LEU A 583 -7.75 -3.99 32.05
N LEU A 584 -8.85 -3.90 32.79
CA LEU A 584 -10.06 -4.64 32.46
C LEU A 584 -11.10 -3.76 31.75
N THR A 585 -11.48 -2.63 32.37
CA THR A 585 -12.62 -1.87 31.84
C THR A 585 -12.25 -0.90 30.72
N ASP A 586 -11.01 -0.43 30.62
CA ASP A 586 -10.59 0.48 29.54
C ASP A 586 -10.11 -0.25 28.30
N SER A 587 -9.52 -1.44 28.44
CA SER A 587 -8.97 -2.16 27.28
C SER A 587 -10.03 -2.50 26.25
N LEU A 588 -11.21 -2.98 26.69
CA LEU A 588 -12.29 -3.37 25.80
C LEU A 588 -12.87 -2.19 24.98
N PRO A 589 -13.27 -1.05 25.59
CA PRO A 589 -13.70 0.12 24.83
C PRO A 589 -12.62 0.71 23.90
N ALA A 590 -11.35 0.71 24.31
CA ALA A 590 -10.27 1.21 23.50
C ALA A 590 -10.03 0.35 22.23
N ILE A 591 -10.10 -0.98 22.36
CA ILE A 591 -10.08 -1.90 21.20
C ILE A 591 -11.30 -1.66 20.32
N ALA A 592 -12.49 -1.52 20.90
CA ALA A 592 -13.73 -1.28 20.16
C ALA A 592 -13.70 0.06 19.38
N LEU A 593 -13.05 1.09 19.91
CA LEU A 593 -12.79 2.34 19.20
C LEU A 593 -11.87 2.15 18.00
N GLY A 594 -10.91 1.22 18.09
CA GLY A 594 -10.07 0.80 16.98
C GLY A 594 -10.84 0.18 15.81
N MET A 595 -12.02 -0.39 16.11
CA MET A 595 -12.91 -1.03 15.12
C MET A 595 -13.97 -0.07 14.54
N GLU A 596 -13.89 1.23 14.82
CA GLU A 596 -14.85 2.21 14.29
C GLU A 596 -14.83 2.21 12.76
N PRO A 597 -15.99 2.16 12.09
CA PRO A 597 -16.06 2.20 10.64
C PRO A 597 -15.42 3.46 10.06
N ALA A 598 -14.80 3.34 8.90
CA ALA A 598 -14.24 4.48 8.18
C ALA A 598 -15.37 5.47 7.82
N ARG A 599 -15.13 6.74 8.08
CA ARG A 599 -16.10 7.80 7.80
C ARG A 599 -16.10 8.16 6.32
N LYS A 600 -17.24 8.64 5.84
CA LYS A 600 -17.35 9.29 4.53
C LYS A 600 -16.48 10.57 4.55
N GLY A 601 -15.83 10.90 3.43
CA GLY A 601 -15.02 12.11 3.30
C GLY A 601 -13.59 12.02 3.84
N LEU A 602 -13.10 10.84 4.28
CA LEU A 602 -11.69 10.67 4.66
C LEU A 602 -10.74 10.88 3.47
N LEU A 603 -11.21 10.59 2.26
CA LEU A 603 -10.42 10.84 1.06
C LEU A 603 -10.22 12.34 0.82
N ASP A 604 -11.22 13.17 1.10
CA ASP A 604 -11.19 14.61 0.84
C ASP A 604 -10.31 15.40 1.83
N GLN A 605 -9.78 14.73 2.85
CA GLN A 605 -8.84 15.32 3.79
C GLN A 605 -7.42 15.31 3.20
N LYS A 606 -6.70 16.42 3.39
CA LYS A 606 -5.28 16.47 3.02
C LYS A 606 -4.47 15.45 3.83
N PRO A 607 -3.37 14.91 3.26
CA PRO A 607 -2.45 14.06 4.01
C PRO A 607 -1.96 14.76 5.28
N ARG A 608 -1.76 14.00 6.33
CA ARG A 608 -1.20 14.50 7.59
C ARG A 608 0.25 14.95 7.37
N ASP A 609 0.63 16.05 8.03
CA ASP A 609 2.04 16.41 8.16
C ASP A 609 2.78 15.30 8.96
N PRO A 610 3.79 14.65 8.39
CA PRO A 610 4.56 13.60 9.07
C PRO A 610 5.25 14.07 10.36
N LYS A 611 5.50 15.38 10.50
CA LYS A 611 6.11 16.00 11.69
C LYS A 611 5.11 16.36 12.76
N ALA A 612 3.80 16.33 12.45
CA ALA A 612 2.76 16.68 13.42
C ALA A 612 2.68 15.65 14.54
N SER A 613 2.73 16.12 15.79
CA SER A 613 2.52 15.27 16.96
C SER A 613 1.11 14.66 16.96
N ILE A 614 0.98 13.41 17.41
CA ILE A 614 -0.32 12.77 17.61
C ILE A 614 -1.16 13.52 18.65
N LEU A 615 -0.51 14.09 19.65
CA LEU A 615 -1.11 14.96 20.67
C LEU A 615 -0.99 16.43 20.25
N ASP A 616 -1.84 16.84 19.33
CA ASP A 616 -1.99 18.24 18.98
C ASP A 616 -2.69 19.05 20.10
N LYS A 617 -2.51 20.36 20.09
CA LYS A 617 -3.11 21.25 21.08
C LYS A 617 -4.64 21.07 21.24
N PRO A 618 -5.43 20.91 20.15
CA PRO A 618 -6.86 20.62 20.26
C PRO A 618 -7.18 19.31 20.98
N LEU A 619 -6.40 18.24 20.75
CA LEU A 619 -6.60 16.96 21.41
C LEU A 619 -6.23 17.05 22.90
N MET A 620 -5.10 17.68 23.23
CA MET A 620 -4.70 17.92 24.61
C MET A 620 -5.77 18.69 25.39
N PHE A 621 -6.32 19.73 24.79
CA PHE A 621 -7.43 20.48 25.42
C PHE A 621 -8.66 19.58 25.64
N LYS A 622 -9.01 18.73 24.67
CA LYS A 622 -10.11 17.76 24.83
C LYS A 622 -9.86 16.79 25.99
N ILE A 623 -8.65 16.25 26.10
CA ILE A 623 -8.26 15.31 27.16
C ILE A 623 -8.39 15.98 28.52
N LEU A 624 -7.88 17.19 28.66
CA LEU A 624 -7.90 17.93 29.93
C LEU A 624 -9.32 18.28 30.41
N TRP A 625 -10.14 18.93 29.57
CA TRP A 625 -11.47 19.36 30.03
C TRP A 625 -12.46 18.19 30.18
N GLN A 626 -12.35 17.14 29.32
CA GLN A 626 -13.20 15.94 29.43
C GLN A 626 -12.79 15.13 30.67
N GLY A 627 -11.48 14.98 30.92
CA GLY A 627 -10.97 14.40 32.16
C GLY A 627 -11.42 15.16 33.40
N ALA A 628 -11.40 16.48 33.35
CA ALA A 628 -11.87 17.31 34.46
C ALA A 628 -13.37 17.13 34.74
N LEU A 629 -14.22 17.04 33.74
CA LEU A 629 -15.66 16.74 33.92
C LEU A 629 -15.88 15.39 34.62
N ILE A 630 -15.15 14.36 34.20
CA ILE A 630 -15.22 13.02 34.81
C ILE A 630 -14.69 13.06 36.24
N ALA A 631 -13.61 13.78 36.52
CA ALA A 631 -13.06 13.97 37.87
C ALA A 631 -14.07 14.67 38.78
N ILE A 632 -14.72 15.75 38.33
CA ILE A 632 -15.76 16.47 39.10
C ILE A 632 -16.91 15.52 39.45
N ALA A 633 -17.42 14.74 38.47
CA ALA A 633 -18.48 13.76 38.72
C ALA A 633 -18.07 12.70 39.75
N SER A 634 -16.85 12.18 39.66
CA SER A 634 -16.31 11.19 40.60
C SER A 634 -16.10 11.75 41.98
N MET A 635 -15.60 13.01 42.12
CA MET A 635 -15.43 13.66 43.43
C MET A 635 -16.76 14.09 44.05
N THR A 636 -17.78 14.42 43.24
CA THR A 636 -19.14 14.65 43.75
C THR A 636 -19.69 13.35 44.37
N ALA A 637 -19.53 12.18 43.68
CA ALA A 637 -19.89 10.90 44.25
C ALA A 637 -19.10 10.59 45.54
N PHE A 638 -17.81 10.93 45.57
CA PHE A 638 -16.97 10.80 46.77
C PHE A 638 -17.56 11.54 47.96
N TYR A 639 -17.93 12.82 47.77
CA TYR A 639 -18.54 13.62 48.87
C TYR A 639 -19.87 13.10 49.33
N LEU A 640 -20.72 12.63 48.41
CA LEU A 640 -22.01 11.96 48.75
C LEU A 640 -21.76 10.68 49.56
N GLY A 641 -20.76 9.89 49.18
CA GLY A 641 -20.37 8.69 49.92
C GLY A 641 -19.77 8.99 51.29
N LEU A 642 -18.95 10.03 51.37
CA LEU A 642 -18.35 10.48 52.64
C LEU A 642 -19.38 10.91 53.68
N SER A 643 -20.43 11.61 53.22
CA SER A 643 -21.54 12.01 54.07
C SER A 643 -22.47 10.86 54.47
N ALA A 644 -22.56 9.81 53.66
CA ALA A 644 -23.47 8.69 53.86
C ALA A 644 -22.90 7.54 54.67
N GLY A 645 -21.59 7.26 54.59
CA GLY A 645 -20.98 6.07 55.19
C GLY A 645 -19.48 6.15 55.41
N GLY A 646 -18.91 7.34 55.45
CA GLY A 646 -17.49 7.55 55.72
C GLY A 646 -16.54 7.21 54.56
N ALA A 647 -15.26 7.07 54.85
CA ALA A 647 -14.21 6.99 53.84
C ALA A 647 -14.33 5.78 52.91
N ALA A 648 -14.73 4.60 53.41
CA ALA A 648 -14.89 3.41 52.64
C ALA A 648 -16.03 3.50 51.59
N MET A 649 -17.16 4.09 52.03
CA MET A 649 -18.31 4.37 51.14
C MET A 649 -17.93 5.42 50.08
N ALA A 650 -17.23 6.47 50.49
CA ALA A 650 -16.73 7.52 49.59
C ALA A 650 -15.85 6.93 48.48
N SER A 651 -14.87 6.08 48.83
CA SER A 651 -13.99 5.41 47.87
C SER A 651 -14.77 4.50 46.92
N THR A 652 -15.74 3.73 47.44
CA THR A 652 -16.61 2.84 46.64
C THR A 652 -17.43 3.63 45.60
N MET A 653 -18.09 4.72 46.05
CA MET A 653 -18.91 5.54 45.15
C MET A 653 -18.07 6.25 44.09
N ALA A 654 -16.89 6.78 44.50
CA ALA A 654 -15.97 7.41 43.56
C ALA A 654 -15.45 6.43 42.52
N PHE A 655 -15.04 5.22 42.92
CA PHE A 655 -14.57 4.15 42.03
C PHE A 655 -15.64 3.73 41.03
N ALA A 656 -16.85 3.45 41.53
CA ALA A 656 -17.96 3.06 40.66
C ALA A 656 -18.33 4.13 39.66
N THR A 657 -18.39 5.41 40.11
CA THR A 657 -18.69 6.56 39.24
C THR A 657 -17.59 6.79 38.21
N LEU A 658 -16.31 6.74 38.59
CA LEU A 658 -15.19 6.91 37.67
C LEU A 658 -15.22 5.83 36.59
N THR A 659 -15.39 4.55 36.97
CA THR A 659 -15.43 3.43 36.05
C THR A 659 -16.59 3.58 35.06
N LEU A 660 -17.79 3.82 35.54
CA LEU A 660 -18.97 3.91 34.70
C LEU A 660 -18.95 5.16 33.81
N ALA A 661 -18.44 6.30 34.29
CA ALA A 661 -18.28 7.53 33.52
C ALA A 661 -17.29 7.34 32.36
N ARG A 662 -16.19 6.58 32.59
CA ARG A 662 -15.22 6.22 31.54
C ARG A 662 -15.88 5.32 30.47
N LEU A 663 -16.67 4.34 30.86
CA LEU A 663 -17.41 3.51 29.92
C LEU A 663 -18.35 4.34 29.03
N PHE A 664 -19.13 5.26 29.62
CA PHE A 664 -19.96 6.21 28.86
C PHE A 664 -19.11 7.13 27.99
N HIS A 665 -17.95 7.57 28.46
CA HIS A 665 -17.04 8.43 27.72
C HIS A 665 -16.50 7.74 26.47
N GLY A 666 -16.41 6.42 26.42
CA GLY A 666 -16.08 5.65 25.22
C GLY A 666 -16.94 6.06 24.02
N PHE A 667 -18.24 6.30 24.22
CA PHE A 667 -19.11 6.79 23.15
C PHE A 667 -18.78 8.20 22.68
N ASN A 668 -18.28 9.06 23.57
CA ASN A 668 -17.80 10.40 23.20
C ASN A 668 -16.54 10.37 22.34
N CYS A 669 -15.71 9.33 22.49
CA CYS A 669 -14.45 9.19 21.78
C CYS A 669 -14.60 8.51 20.40
N ARG A 670 -15.79 8.02 20.04
CA ARG A 670 -16.05 7.44 18.71
C ARG A 670 -15.86 8.45 17.57
N GLY A 671 -15.99 9.74 17.84
CA GLY A 671 -15.83 10.77 16.83
C GLY A 671 -15.99 12.19 17.32
N THR A 672 -15.97 13.12 16.38
CA THR A 672 -16.21 14.56 16.64
C THR A 672 -17.69 14.95 16.53
N GLU A 673 -18.51 14.14 15.86
CA GLU A 673 -19.94 14.34 15.69
C GLU A 673 -20.72 13.80 16.89
N SER A 674 -21.99 14.22 16.99
CA SER A 674 -22.88 13.70 18.04
C SER A 674 -23.18 12.21 17.79
N ILE A 675 -23.43 11.48 18.89
CA ILE A 675 -23.75 10.05 18.81
C ILE A 675 -25.05 9.79 18.04
N PHE A 676 -25.94 10.77 17.97
CA PHE A 676 -27.17 10.69 17.18
C PHE A 676 -26.88 10.68 15.68
N LYS A 677 -25.90 11.46 15.21
CA LYS A 677 -25.46 11.44 13.80
C LYS A 677 -24.62 10.19 13.47
N LEU A 678 -23.76 9.78 14.40
CA LEU A 678 -22.92 8.59 14.23
C LEU A 678 -23.74 7.28 14.25
N GLY A 679 -24.86 7.28 14.99
CA GLY A 679 -25.65 6.10 15.27
C GLY A 679 -25.03 5.21 16.36
N LEU A 680 -25.79 4.88 17.39
CA LEU A 680 -25.32 3.99 18.48
C LEU A 680 -24.91 2.60 17.96
N GLY A 681 -25.69 2.03 17.05
CA GLY A 681 -25.51 0.68 16.51
C GLY A 681 -24.47 0.57 15.38
N SER A 682 -23.87 1.67 14.90
CA SER A 682 -22.90 1.64 13.81
C SER A 682 -21.61 0.90 14.20
N ASN A 683 -21.24 0.86 15.47
CA ASN A 683 -20.17 0.06 16.03
C ASN A 683 -20.69 -0.88 17.13
N LYS A 684 -21.01 -2.11 16.74
CA LYS A 684 -21.52 -3.14 17.66
C LYS A 684 -20.49 -3.50 18.76
N TYR A 685 -19.21 -3.42 18.45
CA TYR A 685 -18.14 -3.72 19.39
C TYR A 685 -18.08 -2.70 20.55
N SER A 686 -18.39 -1.42 20.29
CA SER A 686 -18.50 -0.42 21.33
C SER A 686 -19.64 -0.72 22.31
N LEU A 687 -20.78 -1.22 21.82
CA LEU A 687 -21.89 -1.64 22.68
C LEU A 687 -21.53 -2.87 23.51
N MET A 688 -20.88 -3.87 22.89
CA MET A 688 -20.42 -5.07 23.59
C MET A 688 -19.40 -4.75 24.68
N ALA A 689 -18.44 -3.85 24.37
CA ALA A 689 -17.40 -3.42 25.32
C ALA A 689 -18.04 -2.66 26.51
N PHE A 690 -18.99 -1.77 26.23
CA PHE A 690 -19.75 -1.08 27.28
C PHE A 690 -20.52 -2.07 28.17
N ALA A 691 -21.28 -2.97 27.58
CA ALA A 691 -22.02 -3.98 28.34
C ALA A 691 -21.10 -4.88 29.19
N GLY A 692 -20.00 -5.34 28.59
CA GLY A 692 -18.98 -6.14 29.30
C GLY A 692 -18.36 -5.38 30.47
N GLY A 693 -18.01 -4.10 30.29
CA GLY A 693 -17.49 -3.24 31.37
C GLY A 693 -18.50 -3.02 32.49
N VAL A 694 -19.77 -2.82 32.16
CA VAL A 694 -20.86 -2.70 33.14
C VAL A 694 -21.04 -4.00 33.93
N VAL A 695 -21.01 -5.15 33.27
CA VAL A 695 -21.10 -6.46 33.93
C VAL A 695 -19.92 -6.70 34.85
N LEU A 696 -18.70 -6.36 34.43
CA LEU A 696 -17.51 -6.46 35.27
C LEU A 696 -17.60 -5.57 36.51
N LEU A 697 -18.02 -4.31 36.36
CA LEU A 697 -18.23 -3.39 37.48
C LEU A 697 -19.32 -3.91 38.42
N ALA A 698 -20.46 -4.35 37.89
CA ALA A 698 -21.54 -4.95 38.69
C ALA A 698 -21.06 -6.16 39.50
N ALA A 699 -20.25 -7.03 38.87
CA ALA A 699 -19.68 -8.20 39.55
C ALA A 699 -18.80 -7.78 40.75
N VAL A 700 -17.94 -6.77 40.58
CA VAL A 700 -17.10 -6.25 41.69
C VAL A 700 -17.95 -5.65 42.81
N LEU A 701 -19.05 -4.96 42.49
CA LEU A 701 -19.89 -4.30 43.48
C LEU A 701 -20.85 -5.25 44.21
N THR A 702 -21.18 -6.42 43.61
CA THR A 702 -22.25 -7.32 44.12
C THR A 702 -21.75 -8.68 44.63
N ILE A 703 -20.66 -9.22 44.10
CA ILE A 703 -20.13 -10.52 44.49
C ILE A 703 -19.25 -10.35 45.73
N PRO A 704 -19.59 -10.97 46.91
CA PRO A 704 -18.90 -10.72 48.18
C PRO A 704 -17.38 -10.95 48.16
N VAL A 705 -16.93 -11.98 47.44
CA VAL A 705 -15.50 -12.30 47.34
C VAL A 705 -14.76 -11.17 46.56
N LEU A 706 -15.35 -10.71 45.47
CA LEU A 706 -14.78 -9.59 44.67
C LEU A 706 -14.87 -8.28 45.47
N ALA A 707 -16.00 -8.00 46.09
CA ALA A 707 -16.18 -6.79 46.92
C ALA A 707 -15.12 -6.69 48.00
N SER A 708 -14.78 -7.79 48.69
CA SER A 708 -13.70 -7.80 49.70
C SER A 708 -12.32 -7.60 49.07
N LEU A 709 -12.02 -8.20 47.93
CA LEU A 709 -10.76 -8.04 47.20
C LEU A 709 -10.52 -6.60 46.76
N PHE A 710 -11.59 -5.92 46.31
CA PHE A 710 -11.56 -4.55 45.88
C PHE A 710 -11.85 -3.53 47.01
N SER A 711 -12.02 -4.00 48.27
CA SER A 711 -12.32 -3.12 49.42
C SER A 711 -13.54 -2.24 49.17
N VAL A 712 -14.56 -2.74 48.49
CA VAL A 712 -15.81 -1.98 48.23
C VAL A 712 -16.87 -2.34 49.26
N THR A 713 -17.70 -1.37 49.61
CA THR A 713 -18.80 -1.48 50.59
C THR A 713 -20.14 -1.69 49.86
N ALA A 714 -21.10 -2.34 50.52
CA ALA A 714 -22.43 -2.54 49.94
C ALA A 714 -23.14 -1.17 49.76
N LEU A 715 -23.76 -1.00 48.56
CA LEU A 715 -24.44 0.20 48.16
C LEU A 715 -25.97 0.03 48.27
N SER A 716 -26.66 1.10 48.66
CA SER A 716 -28.13 1.19 48.61
C SER A 716 -28.63 1.48 47.21
N GLY A 717 -29.91 1.21 46.92
CA GLY A 717 -30.51 1.51 45.60
C GLY A 717 -30.41 3.02 45.22
N VAL A 718 -30.49 3.92 46.20
CA VAL A 718 -30.33 5.39 45.98
C VAL A 718 -28.90 5.72 45.53
N GLN A 719 -27.92 5.08 46.14
CA GLN A 719 -26.50 5.27 45.76
C GLN A 719 -26.20 4.77 44.37
N TYR A 720 -26.77 3.63 43.95
CA TYR A 720 -26.66 3.17 42.56
C TYR A 720 -27.25 4.19 41.57
N LEU A 721 -28.40 4.79 41.86
CA LEU A 721 -29.01 5.85 41.04
C LEU A 721 -28.14 7.13 40.99
N GLN A 722 -27.54 7.51 42.11
CA GLN A 722 -26.61 8.65 42.19
C GLN A 722 -25.35 8.38 41.33
N ILE A 723 -24.76 7.20 41.43
CA ILE A 723 -23.61 6.78 40.64
C ILE A 723 -23.96 6.85 39.15
N LEU A 724 -25.10 6.26 38.75
CA LEU A 724 -25.54 6.23 37.35
C LEU A 724 -25.75 7.67 36.82
N GLY A 725 -26.45 8.51 37.53
CA GLY A 725 -26.70 9.90 37.13
C GLY A 725 -25.42 10.74 37.01
N LEU A 726 -24.51 10.66 38.01
CA LEU A 726 -23.23 11.34 37.98
C LEU A 726 -22.31 10.81 36.91
N ALA A 727 -22.26 9.50 36.65
CA ALA A 727 -21.44 8.92 35.62
C ALA A 727 -21.90 9.29 34.19
N PHE A 728 -23.21 9.46 34.00
CA PHE A 728 -23.79 9.84 32.71
C PHE A 728 -23.66 11.33 32.42
N ALA A 729 -23.67 12.20 33.44
CA ALA A 729 -23.68 13.66 33.31
C ALA A 729 -22.53 14.22 32.43
N PRO A 730 -21.25 13.81 32.56
CA PRO A 730 -20.18 14.27 31.67
C PRO A 730 -20.47 13.99 30.21
N THR A 731 -20.98 12.78 29.90
CA THR A 731 -21.30 12.39 28.54
C THR A 731 -22.45 13.22 27.98
N LEU A 732 -23.49 13.45 28.76
CA LEU A 732 -24.61 14.28 28.35
C LEU A 732 -24.15 15.72 28.02
N LEU A 733 -23.32 16.33 28.86
CA LEU A 733 -22.78 17.69 28.65
C LEU A 733 -21.93 17.75 27.35
N ILE A 734 -21.10 16.75 27.10
CA ILE A 734 -20.28 16.67 25.88
C ILE A 734 -21.17 16.57 24.65
N GLN A 735 -22.18 15.69 24.68
CA GLN A 735 -23.08 15.48 23.55
C GLN A 735 -23.97 16.69 23.28
N LEU A 736 -24.51 17.33 24.31
CA LEU A 736 -25.25 18.57 24.17
C LEU A 736 -24.40 19.66 23.53
N GLY A 737 -23.16 19.83 23.97
CA GLY A 737 -22.23 20.79 23.37
C GLY A 737 -21.94 20.51 21.90
N ARG A 738 -21.98 19.25 21.46
CA ARG A 738 -21.84 18.87 20.03
C ARG A 738 -23.10 19.19 19.22
N VAL A 739 -24.27 18.87 19.76
CA VAL A 739 -25.57 19.15 19.10
C VAL A 739 -25.74 20.66 18.91
N ILE A 740 -25.44 21.47 19.93
CA ILE A 740 -25.53 22.94 19.85
C ILE A 740 -24.59 23.51 18.78
N ARG A 741 -23.42 22.90 18.58
CA ARG A 741 -22.45 23.32 17.54
C ARG A 741 -22.78 22.75 16.14
N GLY A 742 -23.94 22.08 15.96
CA GLY A 742 -24.33 21.47 14.69
C GLY A 742 -23.50 20.26 14.24
N LYS A 743 -22.69 19.71 15.16
CA LYS A 743 -21.79 18.57 14.88
C LYS A 743 -22.43 17.21 15.17
#